data_073fdb5b884947c69cb2aafd830abd89
#
_entry.id   073fdb5b884947c69cb2aafd830abd89
#
_cell.length_a   1.000
_cell.length_b   1.000
_cell.length_c   1.000
_cell.angle_alpha   90.00
_cell.angle_beta   90.00
_cell.angle_gamma   90.00
#
_symmetry.space_group_name_H-M   'P 1'
#
loop_
_entity.id
_entity.type
_entity.pdbx_description
1 polymer ?
#
loop_
_entity_poly.entity_id
_entity_poly.type
_entity_poly.pdbx_seq_one_letter_code
_entity_poly.pdbx_strand_id
1 'polypeptide(L)'
;MVAFKYYLGLDMGTNSVGWAVTDPNYNLLKAKGKDLWGIREFNEASTAVERRTHRISRRRRQREQVRIGLLKNYFHDAIGEVDPDFFQRLANSKYHLEDKDTEVRYKNNVFNDDDYTDKDYFDQYPTIYHLRKELIESTDKHDVRLVFLALLNMFKHRGHFLNSGLGENSGENNINNAYLELANLLSELTQYNLNETIECKKIEDVLSRRDMSRTRKAEGLAEILGVDYKNKPYKELIRGLCGLKFNACAIFPEIQSDEVPKLDICLSEASFDEKSDEIANILGEDYFEIIMAMKDIYDIGSLAGIRKGYNYLSQARVASYERHKEDLKLLKEVIKKYCSKDDYDSFFNSDADGSYASYVGSYNSKTKQRRVGNKRSSEELYKAIKKLFKNVPVEDADVQSILTSIENETFLPEQLTVSNGVIPNQVHAEEMKKILSNAENYLPFLKEKDETGLSVSEKILKLFSFQIPYYVGPTTEKSNKDGGNGWVVRKEEGQVLPWNIDEKIDMKATAEAFISRMVRRCTYISGEPVLPKASLEYQSFCVLNEINNIKIDGERISVELKQDIYKEVFQKGKRVTKKQLCKYLHARGIIEAEEQVTGIDVTINNALTTYGKFKAILGDDISKDSVQKMVEDIVFWCTVYGDSKKFLKDRIEEKYGERLTKEQIKRIIGFKFKDWGNLSKNFLELSGADVSTGESVSIIRALWNNNLNLMELINSRLYNYKERLVEYQNTMMKTLSDIEAEDLDEYYFSAPVKRMIWQTILIIKELVKVLGCEPDRIFVEMTRRPDERKMRTESRRKKFEELYKKVKDEDVDWMKVIAHADETGSIRSKKMYLYLTQKGRCMYTGKHIELSDLFNNNLYDIDHVYPRHFVKDDNIDNNLVLVCKE
;
A
#
# COMPACT_ATOMS: atom_id res chain seq x y z
N MET A 1 27.84 -57.11 0.84
CA MET A 1 26.44 -56.76 1.23
C MET A 1 25.89 -55.92 0.10
N VAL A 2 24.84 -56.35 -0.60
CA VAL A 2 24.15 -55.50 -1.58
C VAL A 2 23.58 -54.35 -0.78
N ALA A 3 24.01 -53.11 -1.09
CA ALA A 3 23.50 -51.89 -0.41
C ALA A 3 21.98 -51.86 -0.55
N PHE A 4 21.27 -51.75 0.53
CA PHE A 4 19.81 -51.62 0.56
C PHE A 4 19.45 -50.34 -0.16
N LYS A 5 18.71 -50.45 -1.25
CA LYS A 5 18.31 -49.32 -2.12
C LYS A 5 16.82 -49.05 -1.95
N TYR A 6 16.46 -47.82 -1.78
CA TYR A 6 15.05 -47.39 -1.73
C TYR A 6 14.84 -46.07 -2.44
N TYR A 7 13.62 -45.83 -2.86
CA TYR A 7 13.15 -44.60 -3.45
C TYR A 7 12.19 -43.89 -2.50
N LEU A 8 12.24 -42.57 -2.47
CA LEU A 8 11.35 -41.74 -1.68
C LEU A 8 10.51 -40.85 -2.61
N GLY A 9 9.20 -41.00 -2.59
CA GLY A 9 8.24 -40.10 -3.22
C GLY A 9 7.76 -39.05 -2.24
N LEU A 10 7.70 -37.79 -2.68
CA LEU A 10 7.29 -36.64 -1.88
C LEU A 10 6.25 -35.83 -2.66
N ASP A 11 5.10 -35.57 -2.05
CA ASP A 11 4.09 -34.60 -2.52
C ASP A 11 4.17 -33.37 -1.60
N MET A 12 4.69 -32.26 -2.16
CA MET A 12 5.09 -31.10 -1.37
C MET A 12 4.05 -29.97 -1.45
N GLY A 13 3.26 -29.79 -0.39
CA GLY A 13 2.31 -28.64 -0.24
C GLY A 13 2.74 -27.65 0.84
N THR A 14 2.19 -26.45 0.82
CA THR A 14 2.53 -25.35 1.76
C THR A 14 2.03 -25.57 3.19
N ASN A 15 1.13 -26.53 3.39
CA ASN A 15 0.56 -26.90 4.70
C ASN A 15 0.67 -28.41 5.01
N SER A 16 1.18 -29.20 4.06
CA SER A 16 1.38 -30.63 4.26
C SER A 16 2.45 -31.17 3.33
N VAL A 17 3.11 -32.27 3.74
CA VAL A 17 4.00 -33.06 2.89
C VAL A 17 3.57 -34.51 2.97
N GLY A 18 3.09 -35.04 1.83
CA GLY A 18 2.88 -36.47 1.65
C GLY A 18 4.19 -37.16 1.32
N TRP A 19 4.39 -38.40 1.81
CA TRP A 19 5.60 -39.16 1.55
C TRP A 19 5.30 -40.65 1.44
N ALA A 20 6.06 -41.36 0.61
CA ALA A 20 6.01 -42.80 0.47
C ALA A 20 7.40 -43.36 0.15
N VAL A 21 7.75 -44.52 0.72
CA VAL A 21 9.04 -45.17 0.51
C VAL A 21 8.81 -46.50 -0.22
N THR A 22 9.52 -46.71 -1.35
CA THR A 22 9.41 -47.90 -2.16
C THR A 22 10.77 -48.55 -2.40
N ASP A 23 10.73 -49.82 -2.81
CA ASP A 23 11.88 -50.50 -3.41
C ASP A 23 12.12 -50.01 -4.86
N PRO A 24 13.22 -50.41 -5.51
CA PRO A 24 13.46 -50.08 -6.94
C PRO A 24 12.41 -50.56 -7.92
N ASN A 25 11.54 -51.51 -7.53
CA ASN A 25 10.42 -51.98 -8.33
C ASN A 25 9.10 -51.28 -8.01
N TYR A 26 9.16 -50.20 -7.24
CA TYR A 26 8.01 -49.39 -6.79
C TYR A 26 7.04 -50.10 -5.83
N ASN A 27 7.46 -51.18 -5.17
CA ASN A 27 6.67 -51.78 -4.11
C ASN A 27 6.85 -51.02 -2.80
N LEU A 28 5.76 -50.81 -2.09
CA LEU A 28 5.77 -50.04 -0.84
C LEU A 28 6.56 -50.83 0.25
N LEU A 29 7.50 -50.18 0.88
CA LEU A 29 8.32 -50.77 1.92
C LEU A 29 7.62 -50.72 3.29
N LYS A 30 8.03 -51.66 4.16
CA LYS A 30 7.54 -51.77 5.56
C LYS A 30 8.70 -51.61 6.55
N ALA A 31 8.43 -50.94 7.64
CA ALA A 31 9.29 -50.94 8.81
C ALA A 31 8.48 -51.28 10.06
N LYS A 32 8.99 -52.19 10.89
CA LYS A 32 8.30 -52.66 12.13
C LYS A 32 6.84 -53.09 11.85
N GLY A 33 6.58 -53.72 10.71
CA GLY A 33 5.27 -54.20 10.34
C GLY A 33 4.27 -53.15 9.77
N LYS A 34 4.68 -51.89 9.63
CA LYS A 34 3.85 -50.83 9.09
C LYS A 34 4.36 -50.38 7.73
N ASP A 35 3.45 -50.08 6.83
CA ASP A 35 3.78 -49.51 5.53
C ASP A 35 4.41 -48.13 5.71
N LEU A 36 5.49 -47.87 4.96
CA LEU A 36 6.24 -46.59 5.01
C LEU A 36 5.63 -45.58 4.05
N TRP A 37 4.52 -45.00 4.44
CA TRP A 37 3.88 -43.84 3.80
C TRP A 37 3.13 -43.03 4.86
N GLY A 38 2.89 -41.79 4.52
CA GLY A 38 2.13 -40.90 5.40
C GLY A 38 2.06 -39.46 4.91
N ILE A 39 1.42 -38.64 5.71
CA ILE A 39 1.34 -37.19 5.50
C ILE A 39 1.76 -36.50 6.79
N ARG A 40 2.56 -35.45 6.66
CA ARG A 40 2.92 -34.54 7.74
C ARG A 40 2.20 -33.22 7.52
N GLU A 41 1.21 -32.94 8.34
CA GLU A 41 0.46 -31.68 8.33
C GLU A 41 1.12 -30.65 9.23
N PHE A 42 1.10 -29.39 8.81
CA PHE A 42 1.63 -28.26 9.58
C PHE A 42 0.90 -26.97 9.20
N ASN A 43 0.92 -25.98 10.10
CA ASN A 43 0.34 -24.70 9.80
C ASN A 43 1.16 -23.96 8.73
N GLU A 44 0.49 -23.45 7.71
CA GLU A 44 1.11 -22.60 6.70
C GLU A 44 1.75 -21.36 7.35
N ALA A 45 2.93 -20.97 6.89
CA ALA A 45 3.56 -19.75 7.37
C ALA A 45 2.89 -18.52 6.76
N SER A 46 2.63 -17.50 7.57
CA SER A 46 2.10 -16.23 7.09
C SER A 46 2.94 -15.65 5.97
N THR A 47 2.29 -15.05 4.99
CA THR A 47 2.95 -14.40 3.86
C THR A 47 3.87 -13.25 4.31
N ALA A 48 4.83 -12.86 3.48
CA ALA A 48 5.72 -11.74 3.79
C ALA A 48 4.94 -10.43 3.98
N VAL A 49 3.87 -10.22 3.20
CA VAL A 49 2.99 -9.05 3.28
C VAL A 49 2.29 -8.99 4.63
N GLU A 50 1.63 -10.07 5.04
CA GLU A 50 0.94 -10.12 6.34
C GLU A 50 1.90 -9.88 7.52
N ARG A 51 3.04 -10.57 7.53
CA ARG A 51 4.06 -10.38 8.57
C ARG A 51 4.60 -8.95 8.60
N ARG A 52 4.80 -8.32 7.42
CA ARG A 52 5.22 -6.93 7.30
C ARG A 52 4.18 -6.00 7.88
N THR A 53 2.90 -6.16 7.52
CA THR A 53 1.78 -5.33 8.01
C THR A 53 1.64 -5.41 9.52
N HIS A 54 1.64 -6.61 10.09
CA HIS A 54 1.59 -6.80 11.55
C HIS A 54 2.80 -6.19 12.26
N ARG A 55 4.00 -6.35 11.69
CA ARG A 55 5.23 -5.77 12.24
C ARG A 55 5.21 -4.25 12.23
N ILE A 56 4.78 -3.62 11.11
CA ILE A 56 4.67 -2.17 10.98
C ILE A 56 3.67 -1.62 11.99
N SER A 57 2.48 -2.21 12.09
CA SER A 57 1.43 -1.79 13.02
C SER A 57 1.88 -1.90 14.48
N ARG A 58 2.53 -3.02 14.85
CA ARG A 58 3.09 -3.19 16.19
C ARG A 58 4.16 -2.16 16.51
N ARG A 59 5.13 -1.93 15.62
CA ARG A 59 6.20 -0.94 15.81
C ARG A 59 5.66 0.47 15.91
N ARG A 60 4.66 0.81 15.09
CA ARG A 60 3.99 2.12 15.14
C ARG A 60 3.37 2.37 16.51
N ARG A 61 2.61 1.38 17.03
CA ARG A 61 2.00 1.48 18.37
C ARG A 61 3.04 1.58 19.49
N GLN A 62 4.09 0.76 19.44
CA GLN A 62 5.17 0.81 20.44
C GLN A 62 5.87 2.18 20.46
N ARG A 63 6.22 2.73 19.29
CA ARG A 63 6.84 4.05 19.18
C ARG A 63 5.92 5.18 19.67
N GLU A 64 4.63 5.07 19.39
CA GLU A 64 3.61 6.00 19.91
C GLU A 64 3.56 5.96 21.44
N GLN A 65 3.48 4.76 22.02
CA GLN A 65 3.44 4.58 23.48
C GLN A 65 4.70 5.14 24.17
N VAL A 66 5.89 4.90 23.60
CA VAL A 66 7.15 5.45 24.15
C VAL A 66 7.13 6.97 24.12
N ARG A 67 6.73 7.59 23.00
CA ARG A 67 6.65 9.07 22.92
C ARG A 67 5.64 9.66 23.90
N ILE A 68 4.47 9.04 24.02
CA ILE A 68 3.45 9.48 25.00
C ILE A 68 3.97 9.30 26.43
N GLY A 69 4.69 8.21 26.71
CA GLY A 69 5.34 7.98 28.00
C GLY A 69 6.33 9.09 28.35
N LEU A 70 7.20 9.46 27.38
CA LEU A 70 8.15 10.57 27.58
C LEU A 70 7.44 11.93 27.77
N LEU A 71 6.38 12.20 27.00
CA LEU A 71 5.57 13.41 27.21
C LEU A 71 4.98 13.43 28.61
N LYS A 72 4.44 12.30 29.11
CA LYS A 72 3.93 12.19 30.47
C LYS A 72 5.00 12.48 31.52
N ASN A 73 6.21 11.96 31.33
CA ASN A 73 7.31 12.18 32.27
C ASN A 73 7.66 13.66 32.39
N TYR A 74 7.66 14.43 31.31
CA TYR A 74 7.91 15.87 31.38
C TYR A 74 6.85 16.66 32.14
N PHE A 75 5.61 16.16 32.15
CA PHE A 75 4.49 16.82 32.85
C PHE A 75 4.17 16.23 34.22
N HIS A 76 4.87 15.14 34.60
CA HIS A 76 4.51 14.33 35.78
C HIS A 76 4.47 15.16 37.08
N ASP A 77 5.53 15.88 37.36
CA ASP A 77 5.67 16.62 38.61
C ASP A 77 4.68 17.78 38.65
N ALA A 78 4.63 18.60 37.59
CA ALA A 78 3.73 19.74 37.51
C ALA A 78 2.22 19.38 37.55
N ILE A 79 1.85 18.22 36.98
CA ILE A 79 0.47 17.72 37.08
C ILE A 79 0.23 17.08 38.45
N GLY A 80 1.22 16.35 38.99
CA GLY A 80 1.14 15.75 40.31
C GLY A 80 0.90 16.72 41.45
N GLU A 81 1.44 17.95 41.35
CA GLU A 81 1.17 19.02 42.30
C GLU A 81 -0.29 19.51 42.29
N VAL A 82 -0.95 19.46 41.12
CA VAL A 82 -2.35 19.88 40.95
C VAL A 82 -3.32 18.71 41.17
N ASP A 83 -3.00 17.54 40.64
CA ASP A 83 -3.89 16.40 40.59
C ASP A 83 -3.08 15.09 40.48
N PRO A 84 -2.72 14.47 41.60
CA PRO A 84 -1.91 13.26 41.63
C PRO A 84 -2.49 12.07 40.88
N ASP A 85 -3.80 11.98 40.80
CA ASP A 85 -4.53 10.85 40.21
C ASP A 85 -4.87 11.03 38.71
N PHE A 86 -4.55 12.19 38.13
CA PHE A 86 -4.92 12.56 36.77
C PHE A 86 -4.52 11.50 35.73
N PHE A 87 -3.27 11.07 35.76
CA PHE A 87 -2.77 10.08 34.77
C PHE A 87 -3.41 8.72 34.93
N GLN A 88 -3.79 8.33 36.15
CA GLN A 88 -4.48 7.07 36.40
C GLN A 88 -5.91 7.13 35.88
N ARG A 89 -6.65 8.23 36.19
CA ARG A 89 -8.00 8.44 35.64
C ARG A 89 -7.99 8.47 34.13
N LEU A 90 -7.05 9.21 33.52
CA LEU A 90 -6.89 9.29 32.07
C LEU A 90 -6.59 7.91 31.44
N ALA A 91 -5.79 7.06 32.10
CA ALA A 91 -5.54 5.70 31.65
C ALA A 91 -6.79 4.82 31.71
N ASN A 92 -7.62 5.02 32.74
CA ASN A 92 -8.85 4.26 32.97
C ASN A 92 -10.03 4.77 32.13
N SER A 93 -9.95 5.99 31.55
CA SER A 93 -11.04 6.58 30.75
C SER A 93 -11.43 5.76 29.54
N LYS A 94 -10.53 4.91 29.01
CA LYS A 94 -10.74 4.02 27.86
C LYS A 94 -11.56 2.76 28.18
N TYR A 95 -11.71 2.40 29.46
CA TYR A 95 -12.43 1.21 29.86
C TYR A 95 -13.90 1.50 30.09
N HIS A 96 -14.77 0.52 29.83
CA HIS A 96 -16.17 0.58 30.23
C HIS A 96 -16.29 0.56 31.76
N LEU A 97 -17.37 1.12 32.29
CA LEU A 97 -17.60 1.18 33.75
C LEU A 97 -17.55 -0.20 34.41
N GLU A 98 -17.98 -1.24 33.70
CA GLU A 98 -17.98 -2.64 34.15
C GLU A 98 -16.58 -3.23 34.29
N ASP A 99 -15.63 -2.76 33.45
CA ASP A 99 -14.24 -3.22 33.40
C ASP A 99 -13.31 -2.41 34.30
N LYS A 100 -13.83 -1.37 34.98
CA LYS A 100 -13.05 -0.54 35.91
C LYS A 100 -13.03 -1.19 37.29
N ASP A 101 -11.86 -1.15 37.92
CA ASP A 101 -11.68 -1.65 39.29
C ASP A 101 -12.63 -0.96 40.25
N THR A 102 -13.33 -1.72 41.06
CA THR A 102 -14.39 -1.23 41.97
C THR A 102 -13.84 -0.38 43.10
N GLU A 103 -12.53 -0.56 43.46
CA GLU A 103 -11.90 0.19 44.55
C GLU A 103 -11.44 1.60 44.12
N VAL A 104 -11.32 1.87 42.80
CA VAL A 104 -10.82 3.16 42.27
C VAL A 104 -11.79 3.72 41.24
N ARG A 105 -13.05 3.84 41.57
CA ARG A 105 -14.06 4.47 40.70
C ARG A 105 -14.13 5.95 40.93
N TYR A 106 -13.56 6.72 40.01
CA TYR A 106 -13.76 8.16 39.95
C TYR A 106 -15.13 8.48 39.33
N LYS A 107 -15.80 9.52 39.87
CA LYS A 107 -17.08 10.00 39.30
C LYS A 107 -16.87 10.55 37.87
N ASN A 108 -15.75 11.24 37.66
CA ASN A 108 -15.37 11.81 36.37
C ASN A 108 -14.08 11.16 35.87
N ASN A 109 -13.87 11.14 34.56
CA ASN A 109 -12.73 10.42 33.96
C ASN A 109 -11.47 11.28 33.82
N VAL A 110 -11.60 12.57 33.53
CA VAL A 110 -10.45 13.47 33.25
C VAL A 110 -10.33 14.48 34.35
N PHE A 111 -11.35 15.32 34.58
CA PHE A 111 -11.40 16.33 35.62
C PHE A 111 -12.37 15.90 36.73
N ASN A 112 -11.88 15.82 37.96
CA ASN A 112 -12.65 15.36 39.11
C ASN A 112 -12.46 16.29 40.30
N ASP A 113 -12.30 17.59 40.03
CA ASP A 113 -12.16 18.61 41.03
C ASP A 113 -13.56 19.01 41.59
N ASP A 114 -13.61 19.67 42.72
CA ASP A 114 -14.87 20.10 43.34
C ASP A 114 -15.60 21.14 42.50
N ASP A 115 -14.86 22.00 41.84
CA ASP A 115 -15.31 23.16 41.05
C ASP A 115 -15.16 22.97 39.52
N TYR A 116 -14.44 21.95 39.06
CA TYR A 116 -14.20 21.71 37.64
C TYR A 116 -14.25 20.20 37.31
N THR A 117 -15.24 19.83 36.52
CA THR A 117 -15.52 18.44 36.18
C THR A 117 -15.41 18.16 34.67
N ASP A 118 -15.52 16.90 34.26
CA ASP A 118 -15.62 16.52 32.85
C ASP A 118 -16.72 17.31 32.12
N LYS A 119 -17.84 17.58 32.78
CA LYS A 119 -18.93 18.33 32.17
C LYS A 119 -18.52 19.78 31.87
N ASP A 120 -17.89 20.45 32.82
CA ASP A 120 -17.42 21.83 32.65
C ASP A 120 -16.37 21.92 31.55
N TYR A 121 -15.47 20.93 31.48
CA TYR A 121 -14.51 20.82 30.38
C TYR A 121 -15.19 20.69 29.01
N PHE A 122 -16.18 19.80 28.84
CA PHE A 122 -16.84 19.61 27.55
C PHE A 122 -17.81 20.74 27.20
N ASP A 123 -18.36 21.42 28.18
CA ASP A 123 -19.16 22.64 27.97
C ASP A 123 -18.28 23.80 27.47
N GLN A 124 -17.07 23.94 28.01
CA GLN A 124 -16.10 24.94 27.59
C GLN A 124 -15.42 24.59 26.27
N TYR A 125 -15.05 23.32 26.10
CA TYR A 125 -14.33 22.82 24.93
C TYR A 125 -15.12 21.68 24.25
N PRO A 126 -16.10 22.00 23.38
CA PRO A 126 -16.90 20.99 22.70
C PRO A 126 -16.07 20.00 21.85
N THR A 127 -14.89 20.44 21.39
CA THR A 127 -13.89 19.56 20.75
C THR A 127 -12.50 19.94 21.23
N ILE A 128 -11.55 19.02 21.12
CA ILE A 128 -10.14 19.26 21.45
C ILE A 128 -9.53 20.43 20.65
N TYR A 129 -10.09 20.76 19.48
CA TYR A 129 -9.63 21.88 18.65
C TYR A 129 -10.03 23.23 19.27
N HIS A 130 -11.12 23.32 20.06
CA HIS A 130 -11.46 24.52 20.82
C HIS A 130 -10.40 24.80 21.88
N LEU A 131 -9.99 23.78 22.63
CA LEU A 131 -8.90 23.88 23.60
C LEU A 131 -7.59 24.31 22.93
N ARG A 132 -7.21 23.64 21.82
CA ARG A 132 -5.98 23.98 21.11
C ARG A 132 -6.01 25.42 20.58
N LYS A 133 -7.16 25.87 20.04
CA LYS A 133 -7.34 27.23 19.55
C LYS A 133 -7.15 28.25 20.70
N GLU A 134 -7.76 28.02 21.86
CA GLU A 134 -7.63 28.90 23.01
C GLU A 134 -6.17 28.98 23.48
N LEU A 135 -5.48 27.86 23.62
CA LEU A 135 -4.07 27.83 24.01
C LEU A 135 -3.12 28.50 23.00
N ILE A 136 -3.52 28.58 21.70
CA ILE A 136 -2.79 29.30 20.65
C ILE A 136 -3.03 30.83 20.77
N GLU A 137 -4.27 31.23 21.00
CA GLU A 137 -4.71 32.64 20.96
C GLU A 137 -4.50 33.39 22.30
N SER A 138 -4.70 32.70 23.43
CA SER A 138 -4.53 33.27 24.75
C SER A 138 -3.12 33.10 25.30
N THR A 139 -2.63 34.12 25.99
CA THR A 139 -1.40 34.10 26.80
C THR A 139 -1.71 34.01 28.29
N ASP A 140 -2.99 33.95 28.68
CA ASP A 140 -3.42 33.82 30.05
C ASP A 140 -3.00 32.47 30.65
N LYS A 141 -2.95 32.43 31.99
CA LYS A 141 -2.62 31.21 32.72
C LYS A 141 -3.72 30.18 32.55
N HIS A 142 -3.36 29.03 32.00
CA HIS A 142 -4.21 27.85 31.88
C HIS A 142 -3.71 26.72 32.80
N ASP A 143 -4.63 25.83 33.16
CA ASP A 143 -4.31 24.61 33.90
C ASP A 143 -3.31 23.75 33.11
N VAL A 144 -2.28 23.23 33.77
CA VAL A 144 -1.24 22.40 33.17
C VAL A 144 -1.81 21.11 32.52
N ARG A 145 -2.92 20.59 33.08
CA ARG A 145 -3.64 19.42 32.55
C ARG A 145 -4.24 19.71 31.18
N LEU A 146 -4.75 20.93 30.93
CA LEU A 146 -5.29 21.35 29.63
C LEU A 146 -4.18 21.42 28.57
N VAL A 147 -3.03 22.03 28.92
CA VAL A 147 -1.87 22.03 28.02
C VAL A 147 -1.42 20.62 27.68
N PHE A 148 -1.31 19.75 28.66
CA PHE A 148 -0.97 18.34 28.46
C PHE A 148 -1.96 17.63 27.53
N LEU A 149 -3.28 17.80 27.71
CA LEU A 149 -4.32 17.17 26.88
C LEU A 149 -4.23 17.61 25.42
N ALA A 150 -3.98 18.90 25.17
CA ALA A 150 -3.76 19.43 23.82
C ALA A 150 -2.55 18.77 23.14
N LEU A 151 -1.41 18.71 23.83
CA LEU A 151 -0.20 18.05 23.33
C LEU A 151 -0.39 16.54 23.14
N LEU A 152 -1.05 15.87 24.08
CA LEU A 152 -1.36 14.43 23.99
C LEU A 152 -2.18 14.11 22.74
N ASN A 153 -3.19 14.95 22.43
CA ASN A 153 -3.97 14.79 21.20
C ASN A 153 -3.07 14.89 19.95
N MET A 154 -2.16 15.87 19.92
CA MET A 154 -1.23 16.05 18.81
C MET A 154 -0.28 14.85 18.68
N PHE A 155 0.26 14.33 19.79
CA PHE A 155 1.12 13.14 19.80
C PHE A 155 0.41 11.88 19.31
N LYS A 156 -0.88 11.72 19.57
CA LYS A 156 -1.71 10.63 19.03
C LYS A 156 -2.00 10.79 17.55
N HIS A 157 -2.08 12.03 17.06
CA HIS A 157 -2.46 12.35 15.68
C HIS A 157 -1.38 13.19 14.99
N ARG A 158 -0.15 12.67 14.92
CA ARG A 158 1.04 13.40 14.46
C ARG A 158 1.01 13.90 13.02
N GLY A 159 0.06 13.43 12.19
CA GLY A 159 0.11 13.66 10.76
C GLY A 159 1.11 12.75 10.05
N HIS A 160 1.24 12.89 8.74
CA HIS A 160 2.16 12.10 7.92
C HIS A 160 3.54 12.78 7.77
N PHE A 161 4.53 11.98 7.33
CA PHE A 161 5.91 12.41 7.11
C PHE A 161 6.34 12.26 5.64
N LEU A 162 5.38 12.04 4.73
CA LEU A 162 5.65 11.72 3.32
C LEU A 162 6.34 12.87 2.58
N ASN A 163 5.99 14.10 2.93
CA ASN A 163 6.54 15.30 2.31
C ASN A 163 7.60 15.96 3.20
N SER A 164 8.71 15.26 3.42
CA SER A 164 9.87 15.81 4.13
C SER A 164 10.54 17.00 3.40
N GLY A 165 10.12 17.30 2.17
CA GLY A 165 10.51 18.51 1.43
C GLY A 165 9.66 19.75 1.73
N LEU A 166 8.57 19.61 2.51
CA LEU A 166 7.85 20.72 3.14
C LEU A 166 8.71 21.28 4.30
N GLY A 167 9.93 21.67 3.97
CA GLY A 167 10.84 22.30 4.91
C GLY A 167 10.36 23.69 5.30
N GLU A 168 10.97 24.22 6.33
CA GLU A 168 10.74 25.41 7.13
C GLU A 168 10.17 26.69 6.46
N ASN A 169 9.93 26.67 5.14
CA ASN A 169 9.25 27.72 4.37
C ASN A 169 8.03 27.12 3.68
N SER A 170 6.99 26.84 4.45
CA SER A 170 5.69 26.36 3.99
C SER A 170 4.91 27.48 3.29
N GLY A 171 5.03 27.59 1.98
CA GLY A 171 4.26 28.58 1.23
C GLY A 171 4.25 28.27 -0.28
N GLU A 172 4.73 29.20 -1.07
CA GLU A 172 4.60 29.21 -2.52
C GLU A 172 5.48 28.17 -3.26
N ASN A 173 6.57 27.68 -2.63
CA ASN A 173 7.50 26.77 -3.30
C ASN A 173 7.01 25.31 -3.42
N ASN A 174 6.00 24.91 -2.65
CA ASN A 174 5.57 23.51 -2.60
C ASN A 174 4.69 23.11 -3.77
N ILE A 175 3.69 23.96 -4.11
CA ILE A 175 2.80 23.69 -5.25
C ILE A 175 3.58 23.77 -6.57
N ASN A 176 4.54 24.71 -6.66
CA ASN A 176 5.40 24.85 -7.83
C ASN A 176 6.23 23.57 -8.08
N ASN A 177 6.87 23.05 -7.03
CA ASN A 177 7.68 21.85 -7.16
C ASN A 177 6.85 20.62 -7.52
N ALA A 178 5.69 20.43 -6.87
CA ALA A 178 4.78 19.33 -7.16
C ALA A 178 4.21 19.40 -8.59
N TYR A 179 3.88 20.59 -9.04
CA TYR A 179 3.38 20.80 -10.40
C TYR A 179 4.44 20.54 -11.47
N LEU A 180 5.65 21.06 -11.29
CA LEU A 180 6.78 20.81 -12.19
C LEU A 180 7.16 19.32 -12.23
N GLU A 181 7.12 18.62 -11.09
CA GLU A 181 7.33 17.17 -11.03
C GLU A 181 6.27 16.44 -11.86
N LEU A 182 4.98 16.80 -11.71
CA LEU A 182 3.89 16.23 -12.51
C LEU A 182 4.06 16.52 -14.00
N ALA A 183 4.37 17.78 -14.38
CA ALA A 183 4.54 18.19 -15.77
C ALA A 183 5.71 17.43 -16.43
N ASN A 184 6.84 17.31 -15.72
CA ASN A 184 7.99 16.54 -16.17
C ASN A 184 7.65 15.05 -16.37
N LEU A 185 7.02 14.41 -15.38
CA LEU A 185 6.63 12.99 -15.46
C LEU A 185 5.66 12.74 -16.61
N LEU A 186 4.67 13.63 -16.82
CA LEU A 186 3.73 13.50 -17.92
C LEU A 186 4.43 13.63 -19.27
N SER A 187 5.30 14.64 -19.44
CA SER A 187 6.04 14.85 -20.69
C SER A 187 7.04 13.73 -20.97
N GLU A 188 7.55 13.13 -19.89
CA GLU A 188 8.54 12.06 -19.95
C GLU A 188 7.95 10.69 -20.29
N LEU A 189 6.83 10.36 -19.67
CA LEU A 189 6.25 9.01 -19.69
C LEU A 189 5.02 8.89 -20.57
N THR A 190 4.49 10.03 -21.06
CA THR A 190 3.27 10.04 -21.88
C THR A 190 3.43 11.00 -23.08
N GLN A 191 2.43 11.05 -23.93
CA GLN A 191 2.35 12.03 -25.03
C GLN A 191 1.72 13.36 -24.60
N TYR A 192 1.37 13.53 -23.32
CA TYR A 192 0.67 14.69 -22.80
C TYR A 192 1.64 15.67 -22.15
N ASN A 193 1.48 16.95 -22.47
CA ASN A 193 2.31 18.03 -21.92
C ASN A 193 1.42 19.02 -21.16
N LEU A 194 1.92 19.50 -20.03
CA LEU A 194 1.36 20.62 -19.30
C LEU A 194 2.24 21.85 -19.48
N ASN A 195 1.64 23.03 -19.41
CA ASN A 195 2.38 24.27 -19.54
C ASN A 195 3.22 24.52 -18.27
N GLU A 196 4.55 24.57 -18.40
CA GLU A 196 5.49 24.77 -17.31
C GLU A 196 5.56 26.22 -16.78
N THR A 197 5.03 27.18 -17.55
CA THR A 197 5.12 28.63 -17.24
C THR A 197 3.90 29.16 -16.49
N ILE A 198 3.11 28.28 -15.84
CA ILE A 198 1.89 28.65 -15.13
C ILE A 198 2.23 29.21 -13.75
N GLU A 199 1.46 30.21 -13.33
CA GLU A 199 1.45 30.70 -11.96
C GLU A 199 0.76 29.68 -11.03
N CYS A 200 1.53 28.76 -10.44
CA CYS A 200 1.00 27.62 -9.68
C CYS A 200 0.17 28.04 -8.45
N LYS A 201 0.31 29.26 -7.98
CA LYS A 201 -0.56 29.81 -6.95
C LYS A 201 -2.04 29.83 -7.34
N LYS A 202 -2.35 30.05 -8.61
CA LYS A 202 -3.72 29.97 -9.14
C LYS A 202 -4.31 28.59 -9.05
N ILE A 203 -3.47 27.55 -9.22
CA ILE A 203 -3.85 26.14 -9.03
C ILE A 203 -4.26 25.91 -7.58
N GLU A 204 -3.40 26.33 -6.63
CA GLU A 204 -3.67 26.22 -5.20
C GLU A 204 -4.94 27.00 -4.80
N ASP A 205 -5.11 28.20 -5.32
CA ASP A 205 -6.29 29.04 -5.06
C ASP A 205 -7.59 28.35 -5.51
N VAL A 206 -7.63 27.75 -6.69
CA VAL A 206 -8.82 27.01 -7.17
C VAL A 206 -9.05 25.76 -6.34
N LEU A 207 -8.01 24.95 -6.11
CA LEU A 207 -8.14 23.71 -5.35
C LEU A 207 -8.55 23.97 -3.88
N SER A 208 -8.08 25.07 -3.30
CA SER A 208 -8.36 25.44 -1.89
C SER A 208 -9.77 26.00 -1.67
N ARG A 209 -10.48 26.45 -2.71
CA ARG A 209 -11.82 27.08 -2.57
C ARG A 209 -12.82 26.07 -1.99
N ARG A 210 -13.52 26.48 -0.94
CA ARG A 210 -14.58 25.68 -0.30
C ARG A 210 -15.98 26.08 -0.76
N ASP A 211 -16.11 27.19 -1.45
CA ASP A 211 -17.34 27.74 -2.02
C ASP A 211 -17.62 27.22 -3.45
N MET A 212 -16.81 26.29 -3.93
CA MET A 212 -16.96 25.65 -5.23
C MET A 212 -17.04 24.13 -5.12
N SER A 213 -17.96 23.52 -5.87
CA SER A 213 -18.00 22.08 -6.03
C SER A 213 -16.73 21.55 -6.73
N ARG A 214 -16.40 20.30 -6.51
CA ARG A 214 -15.22 19.66 -7.15
C ARG A 214 -15.31 19.69 -8.68
N THR A 215 -16.51 19.62 -9.24
CA THR A 215 -16.73 19.71 -10.70
C THR A 215 -16.42 21.12 -11.24
N ARG A 216 -16.89 22.17 -10.57
CA ARG A 216 -16.54 23.56 -10.93
C ARG A 216 -15.06 23.86 -10.78
N LYS A 217 -14.40 23.28 -9.74
CA LYS A 217 -12.94 23.37 -9.59
C LYS A 217 -12.22 22.73 -10.78
N ALA A 218 -12.72 21.58 -11.28
CA ALA A 218 -12.12 20.91 -12.42
C ALA A 218 -12.23 21.75 -13.70
N GLU A 219 -13.35 22.44 -13.92
CA GLU A 219 -13.51 23.36 -15.06
C GLU A 219 -12.56 24.56 -14.95
N GLY A 220 -12.50 25.20 -13.77
CA GLY A 220 -11.58 26.32 -13.52
C GLY A 220 -10.10 25.93 -13.60
N LEU A 221 -9.76 24.71 -13.19
CA LEU A 221 -8.39 24.20 -13.29
C LEU A 221 -8.01 23.93 -14.75
N ALA A 222 -8.93 23.43 -15.59
CA ALA A 222 -8.70 23.25 -17.03
C ALA A 222 -8.37 24.57 -17.74
N GLU A 223 -9.06 25.63 -17.37
CA GLU A 223 -8.82 26.98 -17.90
C GLU A 223 -7.43 27.49 -17.51
N ILE A 224 -7.03 27.34 -16.24
CA ILE A 224 -5.70 27.75 -15.75
C ILE A 224 -4.60 26.96 -16.45
N LEU A 225 -4.77 25.64 -16.61
CA LEU A 225 -3.80 24.77 -17.25
C LEU A 225 -3.74 24.96 -18.78
N GLY A 226 -4.69 25.69 -19.36
CA GLY A 226 -4.76 25.91 -20.80
C GLY A 226 -5.03 24.64 -21.61
N VAL A 227 -5.73 23.66 -21.03
CA VAL A 227 -6.02 22.37 -21.67
C VAL A 227 -7.49 22.22 -22.00
N ASP A 228 -7.76 21.51 -23.10
CA ASP A 228 -9.15 21.24 -23.51
C ASP A 228 -9.78 20.19 -22.58
N TYR A 229 -10.73 20.62 -21.74
CA TYR A 229 -11.49 19.76 -20.84
C TYR A 229 -12.38 18.73 -21.56
N LYS A 230 -12.61 18.88 -22.86
CA LYS A 230 -13.31 17.87 -23.69
C LYS A 230 -12.39 16.71 -24.07
N ASN A 231 -11.08 16.93 -24.08
CA ASN A 231 -10.09 15.87 -24.30
C ASN A 231 -10.09 14.90 -23.09
N LYS A 232 -10.45 13.64 -23.34
CA LYS A 232 -10.69 12.64 -22.32
C LYS A 232 -9.50 12.41 -21.35
N PRO A 233 -8.24 12.27 -21.80
CA PRO A 233 -7.07 12.18 -20.91
C PRO A 233 -6.91 13.37 -19.97
N TYR A 234 -6.92 14.59 -20.49
CA TYR A 234 -6.80 15.78 -19.66
C TYR A 234 -7.99 15.95 -18.70
N LYS A 235 -9.21 15.60 -19.14
CA LYS A 235 -10.38 15.58 -18.27
C LYS A 235 -10.20 14.67 -17.08
N GLU A 236 -9.76 13.42 -17.30
CA GLU A 236 -9.56 12.46 -16.23
C GLU A 236 -8.38 12.87 -15.31
N LEU A 237 -7.30 13.42 -15.86
CA LEU A 237 -6.20 13.99 -15.08
C LEU A 237 -6.70 15.08 -14.11
N ILE A 238 -7.42 16.07 -14.65
CA ILE A 238 -7.95 17.20 -13.86
C ILE A 238 -8.95 16.73 -12.82
N ARG A 239 -9.82 15.76 -13.15
CA ARG A 239 -10.74 15.14 -12.19
C ARG A 239 -9.96 14.55 -11.02
N GLY A 240 -8.85 13.85 -11.29
CA GLY A 240 -7.96 13.32 -10.27
C GLY A 240 -7.38 14.42 -9.37
N LEU A 241 -6.85 15.50 -9.96
CA LEU A 241 -6.31 16.65 -9.21
C LEU A 241 -7.36 17.31 -8.30
N CYS A 242 -8.64 17.27 -8.67
CA CYS A 242 -9.74 17.77 -7.85
C CYS A 242 -10.32 16.74 -6.86
N GLY A 243 -9.73 15.54 -6.75
CA GLY A 243 -10.20 14.47 -5.86
C GLY A 243 -11.50 13.81 -6.30
N LEU A 244 -11.89 13.96 -7.56
CA LEU A 244 -12.97 13.21 -8.18
C LEU A 244 -12.46 11.83 -8.62
N LYS A 245 -13.38 10.89 -8.73
CA LYS A 245 -13.09 9.58 -9.30
C LYS A 245 -12.76 9.73 -10.79
N PHE A 246 -11.65 9.14 -11.23
CA PHE A 246 -11.15 9.22 -12.61
C PHE A 246 -10.70 7.84 -13.11
N ASN A 247 -10.70 7.67 -14.42
CA ASN A 247 -10.27 6.44 -15.08
C ASN A 247 -8.81 6.55 -15.54
N ALA A 248 -7.90 5.84 -14.89
CA ALA A 248 -6.48 5.86 -15.23
C ALA A 248 -6.19 5.31 -16.64
N CYS A 249 -6.97 4.33 -17.15
CA CYS A 249 -6.82 3.84 -18.53
C CYS A 249 -7.09 4.91 -19.60
N ALA A 250 -7.79 5.98 -19.26
CA ALA A 250 -7.98 7.09 -20.20
C ALA A 250 -6.74 8.00 -20.27
N ILE A 251 -5.94 8.08 -19.19
CA ILE A 251 -4.67 8.81 -19.16
C ILE A 251 -3.57 7.94 -19.73
N PHE A 252 -3.61 6.65 -19.46
CA PHE A 252 -2.62 5.64 -19.85
C PHE A 252 -3.29 4.56 -20.72
N PRO A 253 -3.53 4.80 -22.01
CA PRO A 253 -4.24 3.84 -22.87
C PRO A 253 -3.53 2.50 -23.01
N GLU A 254 -2.21 2.46 -22.84
CA GLU A 254 -1.37 1.27 -22.94
C GLU A 254 -1.66 0.22 -21.86
N ILE A 255 -2.32 0.64 -20.77
CA ILE A 255 -2.70 -0.28 -19.66
C ILE A 255 -4.02 -0.97 -19.95
N GLN A 256 -4.81 -0.40 -20.84
CA GLN A 256 -6.12 -0.94 -21.16
C GLN A 256 -5.96 -2.30 -21.85
N SER A 257 -6.53 -3.33 -21.25
CA SER A 257 -6.56 -4.70 -21.78
C SER A 257 -7.92 -5.32 -21.52
N ASP A 258 -8.17 -6.51 -22.09
CA ASP A 258 -9.38 -7.27 -21.78
C ASP A 258 -9.49 -7.60 -20.28
N GLU A 259 -8.36 -7.76 -19.60
CA GLU A 259 -8.30 -7.99 -18.16
C GLU A 259 -8.50 -6.70 -17.35
N VAL A 260 -8.11 -5.53 -17.87
CA VAL A 260 -8.22 -4.22 -17.25
C VAL A 260 -8.93 -3.24 -18.17
N PRO A 261 -10.23 -3.42 -18.43
CA PRO A 261 -10.97 -2.55 -19.36
C PRO A 261 -11.14 -1.13 -18.80
N LYS A 262 -11.06 -0.97 -17.48
CA LYS A 262 -11.21 0.29 -16.77
C LYS A 262 -10.52 0.22 -15.41
N LEU A 263 -9.73 1.25 -15.06
CA LEU A 263 -9.12 1.40 -13.75
C LEU A 263 -9.57 2.72 -13.12
N ASP A 264 -10.56 2.65 -12.25
CA ASP A 264 -11.11 3.80 -11.53
C ASP A 264 -10.32 4.06 -10.25
N ILE A 265 -9.75 5.25 -10.13
CA ILE A 265 -8.97 5.70 -8.96
C ILE A 265 -9.64 6.95 -8.36
N CYS A 266 -9.61 7.07 -7.04
CA CYS A 266 -10.06 8.27 -6.33
C CYS A 266 -9.02 8.66 -5.27
N LEU A 267 -8.33 9.79 -5.49
CA LEU A 267 -7.26 10.26 -4.60
C LEU A 267 -7.78 10.75 -3.24
N SER A 268 -9.06 11.07 -3.15
CA SER A 268 -9.70 11.53 -1.92
C SER A 268 -10.19 10.41 -1.01
N GLU A 269 -10.13 9.14 -1.43
CA GLU A 269 -10.56 8.01 -0.60
C GLU A 269 -9.57 7.69 0.50
N ALA A 270 -10.06 7.40 1.70
CA ALA A 270 -9.23 6.96 2.83
C ALA A 270 -8.50 5.64 2.56
N SER A 271 -9.07 4.80 1.71
CA SER A 271 -8.51 3.50 1.32
C SER A 271 -7.47 3.59 0.21
N PHE A 272 -7.15 4.80 -0.29
CA PHE A 272 -6.17 4.95 -1.36
C PHE A 272 -4.80 4.37 -0.97
N ASP A 273 -4.31 4.70 0.23
CA ASP A 273 -3.03 4.21 0.73
C ASP A 273 -2.99 2.68 0.88
N GLU A 274 -4.13 2.06 1.24
CA GLU A 274 -4.26 0.60 1.34
C GLU A 274 -4.27 -0.09 -0.03
N LYS A 275 -4.82 0.59 -1.05
CA LYS A 275 -4.90 0.12 -2.44
C LYS A 275 -3.67 0.52 -3.27
N SER A 276 -2.79 1.33 -2.76
CA SER A 276 -1.65 1.89 -3.50
C SER A 276 -0.75 0.82 -4.11
N ASP A 277 -0.44 -0.25 -3.36
CA ASP A 277 0.36 -1.37 -3.84
C ASP A 277 -0.36 -2.13 -5.00
N GLU A 278 -1.68 -2.29 -4.93
CA GLU A 278 -2.47 -2.92 -6.00
C GLU A 278 -2.50 -2.04 -7.26
N ILE A 279 -2.72 -0.74 -7.07
CA ILE A 279 -2.71 0.24 -8.17
C ILE A 279 -1.32 0.28 -8.82
N ALA A 280 -0.25 0.30 -8.04
CA ALA A 280 1.13 0.28 -8.55
C ALA A 280 1.44 -0.99 -9.35
N ASN A 281 0.94 -2.15 -8.92
CA ASN A 281 1.13 -3.41 -9.66
C ASN A 281 0.42 -3.41 -11.02
N ILE A 282 -0.74 -2.73 -11.14
CA ILE A 282 -1.48 -2.64 -12.40
C ILE A 282 -0.85 -1.60 -13.33
N LEU A 283 -0.47 -0.44 -12.79
CA LEU A 283 0.05 0.70 -13.56
C LEU A 283 1.53 0.53 -13.96
N GLY A 284 2.28 -0.24 -13.18
CA GLY A 284 3.73 -0.20 -13.18
C GLY A 284 4.27 1.03 -12.43
N GLU A 285 5.55 0.99 -12.06
CA GLU A 285 6.17 2.03 -11.20
C GLU A 285 6.11 3.43 -11.84
N ASP A 286 6.37 3.53 -13.14
CA ASP A 286 6.47 4.82 -13.85
C ASP A 286 5.13 5.57 -13.88
N TYR A 287 4.03 4.90 -14.26
CA TYR A 287 2.71 5.54 -14.26
C TYR A 287 2.16 5.75 -12.86
N PHE A 288 2.55 4.89 -11.90
CA PHE A 288 2.19 5.10 -10.51
C PHE A 288 2.87 6.35 -9.92
N GLU A 289 4.11 6.70 -10.35
CA GLU A 289 4.74 7.97 -9.97
C GLU A 289 3.91 9.19 -10.42
N ILE A 290 3.29 9.15 -11.61
CA ILE A 290 2.37 10.21 -12.05
C ILE A 290 1.16 10.31 -11.11
N ILE A 291 0.56 9.18 -10.73
CA ILE A 291 -0.57 9.17 -9.78
C ILE A 291 -0.16 9.75 -8.42
N MET A 292 1.05 9.47 -7.95
CA MET A 292 1.56 10.03 -6.71
C MET A 292 1.83 11.53 -6.81
N ALA A 293 2.36 12.02 -7.92
CA ALA A 293 2.52 13.46 -8.18
C ALA A 293 1.16 14.18 -8.24
N MET A 294 0.15 13.56 -8.86
CA MET A 294 -1.24 14.07 -8.80
C MET A 294 -1.78 14.13 -7.38
N LYS A 295 -1.49 13.09 -6.58
CA LYS A 295 -1.88 13.02 -5.17
C LYS A 295 -1.25 14.13 -4.35
N ASP A 296 0.04 14.43 -4.57
CA ASP A 296 0.75 15.50 -3.87
C ASP A 296 0.10 16.88 -4.13
N ILE A 297 -0.27 17.18 -5.39
CA ILE A 297 -0.99 18.42 -5.73
C ILE A 297 -2.38 18.47 -5.06
N TYR A 298 -3.12 17.36 -5.10
CA TYR A 298 -4.42 17.26 -4.44
C TYR A 298 -4.30 17.49 -2.93
N ASP A 299 -3.30 16.89 -2.28
CA ASP A 299 -3.09 17.00 -0.83
C ASP A 299 -2.70 18.43 -0.43
N ILE A 300 -1.84 19.10 -1.21
CA ILE A 300 -1.46 20.51 -1.01
C ILE A 300 -2.70 21.41 -1.13
N GLY A 301 -3.48 21.27 -2.19
CA GLY A 301 -4.70 22.03 -2.41
C GLY A 301 -5.76 21.78 -1.33
N SER A 302 -5.91 20.53 -0.88
CA SER A 302 -6.82 20.16 0.20
C SER A 302 -6.39 20.77 1.54
N LEU A 303 -5.10 20.73 1.85
CA LEU A 303 -4.54 21.34 3.06
C LEU A 303 -4.73 22.85 3.06
N ALA A 304 -4.44 23.52 1.94
CA ALA A 304 -4.68 24.95 1.76
C ALA A 304 -6.16 25.28 1.96
N GLY A 305 -7.06 24.46 1.41
CA GLY A 305 -8.50 24.59 1.62
C GLY A 305 -8.95 24.41 3.06
N ILE A 306 -8.31 23.51 3.81
CA ILE A 306 -8.58 23.33 5.25
C ILE A 306 -8.13 24.56 6.05
N ARG A 307 -6.98 25.15 5.70
CA ARG A 307 -6.37 26.29 6.42
C ARG A 307 -6.81 27.67 5.92
N LYS A 308 -7.54 27.76 4.80
CA LYS A 308 -7.85 29.04 4.14
C LYS A 308 -8.47 30.05 5.11
N GLY A 309 -7.81 31.21 5.26
CA GLY A 309 -8.22 32.29 6.16
C GLY A 309 -7.79 32.12 7.62
N TYR A 310 -7.10 31.01 7.95
CA TYR A 310 -6.62 30.72 9.30
C TYR A 310 -5.14 30.39 9.31
N ASN A 311 -4.42 30.91 10.31
CA ASN A 311 -2.99 30.63 10.49
C ASN A 311 -2.76 29.18 10.98
N TYR A 312 -3.70 28.67 11.78
CA TYR A 312 -3.59 27.38 12.44
C TYR A 312 -4.75 26.43 12.09
N LEU A 313 -4.47 25.14 12.06
CA LEU A 313 -5.43 24.10 11.76
C LEU A 313 -6.60 24.09 12.75
N SER A 314 -6.32 24.30 14.04
CA SER A 314 -7.34 24.28 15.08
C SER A 314 -8.37 25.38 14.90
N GLN A 315 -7.95 26.59 14.49
CA GLN A 315 -8.86 27.68 14.14
C GLN A 315 -9.82 27.29 13.00
N ALA A 316 -9.28 26.70 11.95
CA ALA A 316 -10.07 26.24 10.80
C ALA A 316 -11.06 25.13 11.18
N ARG A 317 -10.65 24.21 12.07
CA ARG A 317 -11.51 23.14 12.56
C ARG A 317 -12.65 23.66 13.44
N VAL A 318 -12.36 24.62 14.32
CA VAL A 318 -13.40 25.26 15.13
C VAL A 318 -14.38 26.02 14.25
N ALA A 319 -13.90 26.79 13.28
CA ALA A 319 -14.79 27.50 12.35
C ALA A 319 -15.71 26.54 11.57
N SER A 320 -15.18 25.39 11.15
CA SER A 320 -15.99 24.35 10.50
C SER A 320 -17.05 23.75 11.43
N TYR A 321 -16.72 23.56 12.71
CA TYR A 321 -17.65 23.05 13.71
C TYR A 321 -18.77 24.06 14.02
N GLU A 322 -18.42 25.32 14.23
CA GLU A 322 -19.42 26.36 14.51
C GLU A 322 -20.36 26.59 13.30
N ARG A 323 -19.81 26.59 12.07
CA ARG A 323 -20.64 26.64 10.87
C ARG A 323 -21.62 25.46 10.77
N HIS A 324 -21.20 24.24 11.05
CA HIS A 324 -22.10 23.10 11.10
C HIS A 324 -23.25 23.30 12.09
N LYS A 325 -22.95 23.87 13.24
CA LYS A 325 -23.92 24.17 14.30
C LYS A 325 -24.92 25.23 13.86
N GLU A 326 -24.45 26.29 13.19
CA GLU A 326 -25.27 27.35 12.63
C GLU A 326 -26.18 26.84 11.50
N ASP A 327 -25.60 26.09 10.53
CA ASP A 327 -26.33 25.46 9.43
C ASP A 327 -27.42 24.50 9.97
N LEU A 328 -27.10 23.72 11.02
CA LEU A 328 -28.04 22.82 11.65
C LEU A 328 -29.21 23.56 12.33
N LYS A 329 -28.90 24.68 12.99
CA LYS A 329 -29.91 25.53 13.61
C LYS A 329 -30.84 26.10 12.56
N LEU A 330 -30.30 26.67 11.48
CA LEU A 330 -31.05 27.22 10.36
C LEU A 330 -31.95 26.15 9.70
N LEU A 331 -31.41 24.95 9.43
CA LEU A 331 -32.17 23.84 8.87
C LEU A 331 -33.32 23.42 9.76
N LYS A 332 -33.11 23.34 11.07
CA LYS A 332 -34.18 23.01 12.03
C LYS A 332 -35.27 24.06 12.06
N GLU A 333 -34.96 25.34 11.99
CA GLU A 333 -35.90 26.44 11.95
C GLU A 333 -36.76 26.39 10.66
N VAL A 334 -36.11 26.19 9.49
CA VAL A 334 -36.84 26.08 8.21
C VAL A 334 -37.75 24.85 8.18
N ILE A 335 -37.25 23.68 8.59
CA ILE A 335 -38.08 22.45 8.60
C ILE A 335 -39.27 22.59 9.58
N LYS A 336 -39.08 23.18 10.74
CA LYS A 336 -40.16 23.45 11.69
C LYS A 336 -41.19 24.44 11.14
N LYS A 337 -40.77 25.40 10.32
CA LYS A 337 -41.63 26.44 9.76
C LYS A 337 -42.49 25.92 8.60
N TYR A 338 -41.95 25.01 7.79
CA TYR A 338 -42.57 24.65 6.52
C TYR A 338 -42.96 23.17 6.36
N CYS A 339 -42.39 22.29 7.20
CA CYS A 339 -42.65 20.85 7.12
C CYS A 339 -43.49 20.33 8.29
N SER A 340 -44.01 19.10 8.16
CA SER A 340 -44.77 18.47 9.22
C SER A 340 -43.86 18.01 10.39
N LYS A 341 -44.49 17.75 11.55
CA LYS A 341 -43.77 17.18 12.69
C LYS A 341 -43.18 15.79 12.36
N ASP A 342 -43.94 15.01 11.58
CA ASP A 342 -43.48 13.67 11.16
C ASP A 342 -42.26 13.75 10.23
N ASP A 343 -42.17 14.73 9.34
CA ASP A 343 -41.00 15.00 8.53
C ASP A 343 -39.79 15.38 9.40
N TYR A 344 -40.01 16.25 10.41
CA TYR A 344 -38.95 16.64 11.34
C TYR A 344 -38.45 15.42 12.13
N ASP A 345 -39.32 14.61 12.70
CA ASP A 345 -38.94 13.45 13.48
C ASP A 345 -38.27 12.37 12.61
N SER A 346 -38.76 12.14 11.40
CA SER A 346 -38.15 11.25 10.42
C SER A 346 -36.75 11.70 10.01
N PHE A 347 -36.54 12.99 9.84
CA PHE A 347 -35.26 13.51 9.38
C PHE A 347 -34.19 13.60 10.51
N PHE A 348 -34.56 14.01 11.72
CA PHE A 348 -33.60 14.22 12.81
C PHE A 348 -33.51 13.06 13.82
N ASN A 349 -34.57 12.29 14.00
CA ASN A 349 -34.69 11.29 15.07
C ASN A 349 -34.82 9.85 14.58
N SER A 350 -34.74 9.59 13.26
CA SER A 350 -34.74 8.25 12.69
C SER A 350 -33.44 7.94 11.92
N ASP A 351 -33.15 6.64 11.78
CA ASP A 351 -32.04 6.14 10.99
C ASP A 351 -32.37 5.96 9.48
N ALA A 352 -33.42 6.66 8.99
CA ALA A 352 -33.84 6.61 7.60
C ALA A 352 -32.70 7.05 6.66
N ASP A 353 -32.62 6.44 5.48
CA ASP A 353 -31.62 6.80 4.48
C ASP A 353 -31.74 8.28 4.08
N GLY A 354 -30.63 9.01 4.14
CA GLY A 354 -30.59 10.44 3.89
C GLY A 354 -31.01 11.33 5.06
N SER A 355 -31.36 10.77 6.23
CA SER A 355 -31.64 11.55 7.43
C SER A 355 -30.35 12.22 7.99
N TYR A 356 -30.53 13.29 8.76
CA TYR A 356 -29.41 13.89 9.48
C TYR A 356 -28.79 12.92 10.49
N ALA A 357 -29.59 12.07 11.15
CA ALA A 357 -29.07 11.07 12.06
C ALA A 357 -28.18 10.04 11.33
N SER A 358 -28.55 9.62 10.12
CA SER A 358 -27.73 8.71 9.30
C SER A 358 -26.46 9.39 8.76
N TYR A 359 -26.48 10.70 8.52
CA TYR A 359 -25.34 11.49 8.09
C TYR A 359 -24.28 11.64 9.19
N VAL A 360 -24.69 11.98 10.41
CA VAL A 360 -23.73 12.15 11.54
C VAL A 360 -23.39 10.83 12.23
N GLY A 361 -24.03 9.75 11.88
CA GLY A 361 -23.92 8.40 12.44
C GLY A 361 -25.20 7.94 13.13
N SER A 362 -25.53 6.66 12.97
CA SER A 362 -26.79 6.10 13.47
C SER A 362 -26.97 6.30 14.98
N TYR A 363 -28.19 6.71 15.36
CA TYR A 363 -28.56 6.98 16.74
C TYR A 363 -29.36 5.81 17.31
N ASN A 364 -28.92 5.27 18.42
CA ASN A 364 -29.70 4.26 19.14
C ASN A 364 -30.59 4.94 20.17
N SER A 365 -31.92 4.96 19.92
CA SER A 365 -32.89 5.60 20.78
C SER A 365 -32.96 5.00 22.20
N LYS A 366 -32.61 3.71 22.36
CA LYS A 366 -32.61 3.01 23.67
C LYS A 366 -31.38 3.37 24.51
N THR A 367 -30.21 3.43 23.91
CA THR A 367 -28.96 3.73 24.64
C THR A 367 -28.58 5.20 24.58
N LYS A 368 -29.28 6.03 23.81
CA LYS A 368 -28.99 7.45 23.54
C LYS A 368 -27.55 7.69 23.00
N GLN A 369 -26.94 6.66 22.41
CA GLN A 369 -25.60 6.71 21.85
C GLN A 369 -25.64 6.71 20.32
N ARG A 370 -24.74 7.46 19.71
CA ARG A 370 -24.51 7.46 18.26
C ARG A 370 -23.47 6.41 17.89
N ARG A 371 -23.77 5.58 16.87
CA ARG A 371 -22.82 4.66 16.27
C ARG A 371 -22.23 5.30 15.02
N VAL A 372 -20.93 5.45 14.99
CA VAL A 372 -20.19 6.10 13.88
C VAL A 372 -20.04 5.18 12.64
N GLY A 373 -20.37 3.89 12.75
CA GLY A 373 -20.06 2.87 11.74
C GLY A 373 -20.85 2.91 10.43
N ASN A 374 -21.98 3.62 10.36
CA ASN A 374 -22.88 3.62 9.20
C ASN A 374 -23.20 5.03 8.70
N LYS A 375 -22.20 5.90 8.65
CA LYS A 375 -22.39 7.24 8.11
C LYS A 375 -22.73 7.20 6.62
N ARG A 376 -23.74 8.01 6.25
CA ARG A 376 -24.10 8.26 4.87
C ARG A 376 -23.33 9.45 4.29
N SER A 377 -23.30 9.56 2.97
CA SER A 377 -22.63 10.66 2.29
C SER A 377 -23.37 11.98 2.40
N SER A 378 -22.65 13.10 2.26
CA SER A 378 -23.26 14.42 2.15
C SER A 378 -24.21 14.54 0.96
N GLU A 379 -23.92 13.83 -0.15
CA GLU A 379 -24.79 13.81 -1.33
C GLU A 379 -26.18 13.22 -1.04
N GLU A 380 -26.23 12.13 -0.25
CA GLU A 380 -27.51 11.51 0.17
C GLU A 380 -28.31 12.47 1.06
N LEU A 381 -27.63 13.14 2.01
CA LEU A 381 -28.23 14.17 2.84
C LEU A 381 -28.79 15.32 2.01
N TYR A 382 -28.01 15.85 1.05
CA TYR A 382 -28.43 16.95 0.19
C TYR A 382 -29.62 16.58 -0.68
N LYS A 383 -29.66 15.35 -1.21
CA LYS A 383 -30.82 14.83 -1.95
C LYS A 383 -32.07 14.76 -1.06
N ALA A 384 -31.93 14.32 0.19
CA ALA A 384 -33.02 14.26 1.13
C ALA A 384 -33.56 15.65 1.52
N ILE A 385 -32.67 16.63 1.77
CA ILE A 385 -33.06 18.03 2.03
C ILE A 385 -33.79 18.63 0.82
N LYS A 386 -33.26 18.47 -0.40
CA LYS A 386 -33.92 18.94 -1.62
C LYS A 386 -35.29 18.30 -1.83
N LYS A 387 -35.46 17.02 -1.43
CA LYS A 387 -36.77 16.34 -1.47
C LYS A 387 -37.74 16.92 -0.45
N LEU A 388 -37.31 17.19 0.79
CA LEU A 388 -38.11 17.84 1.82
C LEU A 388 -38.54 19.26 1.39
N PHE A 389 -37.69 19.98 0.72
CA PHE A 389 -37.94 21.36 0.27
C PHE A 389 -38.72 21.48 -1.04
N LYS A 390 -39.22 20.38 -1.61
CA LYS A 390 -39.94 20.39 -2.87
C LYS A 390 -41.19 21.30 -2.86
N ASN A 391 -41.84 21.42 -1.73
CA ASN A 391 -43.08 22.23 -1.54
C ASN A 391 -42.85 23.46 -0.63
N VAL A 392 -41.57 23.77 -0.32
CA VAL A 392 -41.20 24.93 0.52
C VAL A 392 -41.00 26.15 -0.39
N PRO A 393 -41.46 27.36 -0.01
CA PRO A 393 -41.24 28.56 -0.79
C PRO A 393 -39.75 28.86 -1.01
N VAL A 394 -39.34 28.88 -2.28
CA VAL A 394 -37.93 29.11 -2.65
C VAL A 394 -37.54 30.59 -2.48
N GLU A 395 -38.54 31.49 -2.39
CA GLU A 395 -38.34 32.91 -2.17
C GLU A 395 -37.91 33.30 -0.76
N ASP A 396 -38.02 32.37 0.21
CA ASP A 396 -37.56 32.59 1.56
C ASP A 396 -36.02 32.63 1.58
N ALA A 397 -35.45 33.67 2.19
CA ALA A 397 -34.00 33.93 2.20
C ALA A 397 -33.20 32.79 2.88
N ASP A 398 -33.77 32.18 3.92
CA ASP A 398 -33.15 31.08 4.64
C ASP A 398 -33.13 29.80 3.77
N VAL A 399 -34.20 29.53 3.03
CA VAL A 399 -34.28 28.41 2.08
C VAL A 399 -33.30 28.61 0.94
N GLN A 400 -33.21 29.81 0.38
CA GLN A 400 -32.20 30.12 -0.66
C GLN A 400 -30.79 29.93 -0.16
N SER A 401 -30.47 30.40 1.06
CA SER A 401 -29.16 30.23 1.67
C SER A 401 -28.78 28.75 1.82
N ILE A 402 -29.70 27.91 2.28
CA ILE A 402 -29.49 26.47 2.41
C ILE A 402 -29.26 25.84 1.03
N LEU A 403 -30.13 26.13 0.04
CA LEU A 403 -30.02 25.54 -1.29
C LEU A 403 -28.70 25.95 -1.99
N THR A 404 -28.32 27.23 -1.89
CA THR A 404 -27.04 27.71 -2.44
C THR A 404 -25.84 27.03 -1.76
N SER A 405 -25.88 26.87 -0.44
CA SER A 405 -24.82 26.18 0.30
C SER A 405 -24.75 24.68 -0.07
N ILE A 406 -25.89 24.05 -0.37
CA ILE A 406 -25.97 22.67 -0.88
C ILE A 406 -25.40 22.57 -2.30
N GLU A 407 -25.70 23.52 -3.18
CA GLU A 407 -25.14 23.54 -4.55
C GLU A 407 -23.63 23.70 -4.56
N ASN A 408 -23.10 24.47 -3.62
CA ASN A 408 -21.66 24.67 -3.43
C ASN A 408 -21.02 23.53 -2.63
N GLU A 409 -21.76 22.51 -2.19
CA GLU A 409 -21.27 21.39 -1.36
C GLU A 409 -20.67 21.85 -0.02
N THR A 410 -21.13 22.97 0.52
CA THR A 410 -20.57 23.60 1.75
C THR A 410 -21.50 23.52 2.95
N PHE A 411 -22.73 23.03 2.77
CA PHE A 411 -23.76 22.95 3.83
C PHE A 411 -23.45 21.82 4.82
N LEU A 412 -23.61 22.07 6.12
CA LEU A 412 -23.35 21.13 7.21
C LEU A 412 -21.98 20.45 7.11
N PRO A 413 -20.87 21.22 7.09
CA PRO A 413 -19.54 20.66 6.90
C PRO A 413 -19.15 19.74 8.07
N GLU A 414 -18.65 18.54 7.79
CA GLU A 414 -18.12 17.62 8.81
C GLU A 414 -16.60 17.72 8.98
N GLN A 415 -16.11 17.38 10.16
CA GLN A 415 -14.71 17.12 10.42
C GLN A 415 -14.38 15.68 10.04
N LEU A 416 -14.10 15.42 8.76
CA LEU A 416 -13.85 14.08 8.26
C LEU A 416 -12.47 13.57 8.72
N THR A 417 -12.41 12.34 9.21
CA THR A 417 -11.16 11.65 9.55
C THR A 417 -10.25 11.47 8.34
N VAL A 418 -10.82 11.31 7.15
CA VAL A 418 -10.10 11.24 5.86
C VAL A 418 -9.21 12.46 5.64
N SER A 419 -9.68 13.66 6.01
CA SER A 419 -8.88 14.87 5.88
C SER A 419 -7.64 14.90 6.80
N ASN A 420 -7.57 14.04 7.81
CA ASN A 420 -6.38 13.93 8.66
C ASN A 420 -5.20 13.25 7.95
N GLY A 421 -5.47 12.41 6.94
CA GLY A 421 -4.43 11.79 6.12
C GLY A 421 -3.65 12.77 5.24
N VAL A 422 -4.22 13.95 5.00
CA VAL A 422 -3.60 15.03 4.20
C VAL A 422 -2.74 15.97 5.05
N ILE A 423 -2.88 15.94 6.39
CA ILE A 423 -2.21 16.88 7.28
C ILE A 423 -0.77 16.42 7.56
N PRO A 424 0.25 17.19 7.14
CA PRO A 424 1.64 16.86 7.43
C PRO A 424 1.99 17.19 8.90
N ASN A 425 3.00 16.49 9.39
CA ASN A 425 3.51 16.66 10.76
C ASN A 425 3.88 18.11 11.09
N GLN A 426 4.44 18.83 10.12
CA GLN A 426 4.89 20.23 10.28
C GLN A 426 3.75 21.16 10.71
N VAL A 427 2.53 20.97 10.19
CA VAL A 427 1.36 21.79 10.55
C VAL A 427 1.02 21.64 12.04
N HIS A 428 1.09 20.41 12.54
CA HIS A 428 0.89 20.19 13.98
C HIS A 428 2.07 20.71 14.81
N ALA A 429 3.30 20.63 14.29
CA ALA A 429 4.49 21.15 14.98
C ALA A 429 4.45 22.68 15.13
N GLU A 430 3.96 23.40 14.11
CA GLU A 430 3.75 24.87 14.18
C GLU A 430 2.78 25.24 15.30
N GLU A 431 1.64 24.55 15.38
CA GLU A 431 0.69 24.78 16.47
C GLU A 431 1.29 24.44 17.84
N MET A 432 1.97 23.29 17.92
CA MET A 432 2.62 22.86 19.16
C MET A 432 3.65 23.90 19.64
N LYS A 433 4.47 24.40 18.72
CA LYS A 433 5.44 25.46 19.03
C LYS A 433 4.76 26.71 19.62
N LYS A 434 3.62 27.12 19.05
CA LYS A 434 2.87 28.28 19.55
C LYS A 434 2.25 28.01 20.92
N ILE A 435 1.62 26.87 21.14
CA ILE A 435 1.05 26.45 22.43
C ILE A 435 2.15 26.44 23.51
N LEU A 436 3.29 25.79 23.23
CA LEU A 436 4.40 25.72 24.17
C LEU A 436 4.96 27.10 24.49
N SER A 437 5.18 27.94 23.46
CA SER A 437 5.64 29.32 23.67
C SER A 437 4.70 30.15 24.53
N ASN A 438 3.38 29.97 24.38
CA ASN A 438 2.42 30.65 25.27
C ASN A 438 2.45 30.07 26.71
N ALA A 439 2.51 28.74 26.81
CA ALA A 439 2.54 28.03 28.09
C ALA A 439 3.81 28.29 28.90
N GLU A 440 4.93 28.58 28.28
CA GLU A 440 6.19 28.95 28.92
C GLU A 440 6.07 30.21 29.78
N ASN A 441 5.06 31.05 29.58
CA ASN A 441 4.86 32.25 30.38
C ASN A 441 4.33 31.97 31.80
N TYR A 442 3.66 30.83 31.98
CA TYR A 442 3.05 30.43 33.25
C TYR A 442 3.42 29.02 33.73
N LEU A 443 4.13 28.22 32.91
CA LEU A 443 4.70 26.91 33.26
C LEU A 443 6.23 26.96 33.17
N PRO A 444 6.95 27.41 34.21
CA PRO A 444 8.42 27.66 34.17
C PRO A 444 9.23 26.42 33.79
N PHE A 445 8.80 25.22 34.20
CA PHE A 445 9.51 23.97 33.92
C PHE A 445 9.72 23.72 32.40
N LEU A 446 8.86 24.29 31.54
CA LEU A 446 9.00 24.16 30.09
C LEU A 446 10.27 24.85 29.56
N LYS A 447 10.80 25.89 30.28
CA LYS A 447 12.05 26.61 29.94
C LYS A 447 13.29 25.96 30.52
N GLU A 448 13.14 25.05 31.47
CA GLU A 448 14.28 24.42 32.13
C GLU A 448 15.14 23.63 31.11
N LYS A 449 16.44 23.84 31.20
CA LYS A 449 17.44 23.17 30.35
C LYS A 449 18.22 22.16 31.18
N ASP A 450 18.45 21.03 30.61
CA ASP A 450 19.33 20.00 31.19
C ASP A 450 20.76 20.01 30.58
N GLU A 451 21.52 18.97 30.84
CA GLU A 451 22.90 18.78 30.35
C GLU A 451 23.00 18.77 28.80
N THR A 452 21.90 18.51 28.08
CA THR A 452 21.86 18.61 26.61
C THR A 452 21.76 20.03 26.10
N GLY A 453 21.56 21.02 26.96
CA GLY A 453 21.35 22.41 26.61
C GLY A 453 19.98 22.72 25.99
N LEU A 454 19.11 21.72 25.85
CA LEU A 454 17.76 21.85 25.29
C LEU A 454 16.74 22.10 26.40
N SER A 455 15.80 23.01 26.16
CA SER A 455 14.66 23.20 27.07
C SER A 455 13.67 22.03 26.93
N VAL A 456 12.77 21.87 27.93
CA VAL A 456 11.73 20.87 27.91
C VAL A 456 10.83 21.07 26.69
N SER A 457 10.45 22.28 26.34
CA SER A 457 9.70 22.65 25.13
C SER A 457 10.40 22.17 23.84
N GLU A 458 11.71 22.44 23.73
CA GLU A 458 12.51 22.02 22.58
C GLU A 458 12.59 20.50 22.46
N LYS A 459 12.71 19.81 23.59
CA LYS A 459 12.68 18.34 23.64
C LYS A 459 11.34 17.76 23.20
N ILE A 460 10.22 18.35 23.66
CA ILE A 460 8.88 17.95 23.25
C ILE A 460 8.70 18.12 21.74
N LEU A 461 9.13 19.26 21.17
CA LEU A 461 9.09 19.51 19.72
C LEU A 461 9.95 18.53 18.92
N LYS A 462 11.19 18.28 19.37
CA LYS A 462 12.07 17.30 18.76
C LYS A 462 11.47 15.88 18.83
N LEU A 463 10.93 15.49 20.00
CA LEU A 463 10.27 14.19 20.18
C LEU A 463 9.05 14.03 19.27
N PHE A 464 8.29 15.12 19.08
CA PHE A 464 7.14 15.14 18.18
C PHE A 464 7.53 14.98 16.71
N SER A 465 8.55 15.70 16.25
CA SER A 465 8.99 15.72 14.84
C SER A 465 9.91 14.56 14.45
N PHE A 466 10.46 13.82 15.43
CA PHE A 466 11.47 12.81 15.20
C PHE A 466 10.93 11.59 14.44
N GLN A 467 11.64 11.21 13.39
CA GLN A 467 11.44 10.01 12.62
C GLN A 467 12.71 9.15 12.63
N ILE A 468 12.58 7.91 13.05
CA ILE A 468 13.68 6.94 12.95
C ILE A 468 13.72 6.43 11.50
N PRO A 469 14.84 6.58 10.78
CA PRO A 469 14.97 6.05 9.43
C PRO A 469 14.66 4.56 9.36
N TYR A 470 14.04 4.12 8.27
CA TYR A 470 13.61 2.72 8.11
C TYR A 470 14.76 1.73 8.25
N TYR A 471 15.91 2.05 7.70
CA TYR A 471 17.10 1.19 7.74
C TYR A 471 17.72 1.03 9.14
N VAL A 472 17.40 1.90 10.10
CA VAL A 472 17.86 1.74 11.50
C VAL A 472 17.11 0.59 12.20
N GLY A 473 15.85 0.39 11.87
CA GLY A 473 15.05 -0.71 12.42
C GLY A 473 14.71 -0.59 13.90
N PRO A 474 14.60 -1.72 14.61
CA PRO A 474 14.34 -1.73 16.06
C PRO A 474 15.57 -1.28 16.83
N THR A 475 15.42 -0.28 17.71
CA THR A 475 16.51 0.29 18.51
C THR A 475 16.66 -0.34 19.91
N THR A 476 15.82 -1.32 20.28
CA THR A 476 15.86 -1.96 21.58
C THR A 476 16.99 -2.97 21.67
N GLU A 477 17.72 -3.00 22.79
CA GLU A 477 18.82 -3.93 23.05
C GLU A 477 18.40 -5.41 22.92
N LYS A 478 17.20 -5.73 23.37
CA LYS A 478 16.64 -7.09 23.27
C LYS A 478 16.49 -7.60 21.83
N SER A 479 16.43 -6.70 20.85
CA SER A 479 16.27 -7.11 19.45
C SER A 479 17.56 -7.60 18.82
N ASN A 480 18.72 -7.31 19.42
CA ASN A 480 20.05 -7.69 18.92
C ASN A 480 20.68 -8.86 19.69
N LYS A 481 20.01 -9.40 20.73
CA LYS A 481 20.47 -10.60 21.43
C LYS A 481 20.19 -11.86 20.60
N ASP A 482 20.86 -12.97 20.94
CA ASP A 482 20.71 -14.26 20.27
C ASP A 482 19.25 -14.63 20.07
N GLY A 483 18.87 -14.93 18.80
CA GLY A 483 17.50 -15.16 18.40
C GLY A 483 16.65 -13.88 18.14
N GLY A 484 17.22 -12.69 18.30
CA GLY A 484 16.56 -11.42 18.01
C GLY A 484 16.60 -11.06 16.51
N ASN A 485 15.58 -10.29 16.06
CA ASN A 485 15.48 -9.83 14.68
C ASN A 485 16.02 -8.40 14.45
N GLY A 486 16.85 -7.89 15.36
CA GLY A 486 17.48 -6.58 15.25
C GLY A 486 18.76 -6.63 14.43
N TRP A 487 19.10 -5.51 13.84
CA TRP A 487 20.36 -5.33 13.09
C TRP A 487 21.05 -4.00 13.45
N VAL A 488 20.49 -3.24 14.40
CA VAL A 488 21.05 -1.96 14.82
C VAL A 488 22.41 -2.19 15.50
N VAL A 489 23.42 -1.47 15.06
CA VAL A 489 24.74 -1.46 15.70
C VAL A 489 24.80 -0.30 16.67
N ARG A 490 24.92 -0.60 17.97
CA ARG A 490 24.97 0.41 19.02
C ARG A 490 26.42 0.74 19.36
N LYS A 491 26.68 2.07 19.55
CA LYS A 491 27.94 2.57 20.11
C LYS A 491 27.93 2.54 21.63
N GLU A 492 26.76 2.86 22.21
CA GLU A 492 26.54 2.93 23.64
C GLU A 492 25.20 2.36 24.08
N GLU A 493 25.14 1.90 25.30
CA GLU A 493 23.90 1.43 25.93
C GLU A 493 22.98 2.58 26.33
N GLY A 494 21.71 2.27 26.66
CA GLY A 494 20.74 3.24 27.15
C GLY A 494 19.66 3.59 26.12
N GLN A 495 18.77 4.50 26.48
CA GLN A 495 17.62 4.89 25.66
C GLN A 495 18.04 5.75 24.47
N VAL A 496 17.55 5.40 23.29
CA VAL A 496 17.74 6.20 22.08
C VAL A 496 16.66 7.28 22.00
N LEU A 497 17.08 8.52 21.99
CA LEU A 497 16.24 9.71 21.93
C LEU A 497 16.60 10.57 20.71
N PRO A 498 15.74 11.51 20.28
CA PRO A 498 15.98 12.33 19.09
C PRO A 498 17.29 13.12 19.10
N TRP A 499 17.80 13.46 20.27
CA TRP A 499 19.00 14.29 20.45
C TRP A 499 20.27 13.50 20.73
N ASN A 500 20.20 12.18 20.95
CA ASN A 500 21.36 11.34 21.20
C ASN A 500 21.50 10.15 20.23
N ILE A 501 20.71 10.10 19.16
CA ILE A 501 20.70 8.95 18.25
C ILE A 501 22.05 8.71 17.58
N ASP A 502 22.75 9.77 17.20
CA ASP A 502 24.06 9.69 16.51
C ASP A 502 25.19 9.24 17.47
N GLU A 503 25.02 9.51 18.78
CA GLU A 503 25.93 9.06 19.84
C GLU A 503 25.68 7.58 20.17
N LYS A 504 24.42 7.18 20.25
CA LYS A 504 24.02 5.84 20.67
C LYS A 504 24.04 4.80 19.56
N ILE A 505 23.90 5.19 18.29
CA ILE A 505 23.80 4.29 17.14
C ILE A 505 24.89 4.61 16.12
N ASP A 506 25.60 3.59 15.69
CA ASP A 506 26.44 3.65 14.50
C ASP A 506 25.54 3.53 13.26
N MET A 507 25.21 4.69 12.66
CA MET A 507 24.32 4.76 11.53
C MET A 507 24.90 4.05 10.30
N LYS A 508 26.23 4.09 10.09
CA LYS A 508 26.89 3.46 8.94
C LYS A 508 26.90 1.94 9.09
N ALA A 509 27.39 1.44 10.20
CA ALA A 509 27.42 -0.01 10.47
C ALA A 509 25.99 -0.60 10.53
N THR A 510 25.01 0.15 11.07
CA THR A 510 23.61 -0.25 11.09
C THR A 510 23.03 -0.36 9.67
N ALA A 511 23.36 0.58 8.79
CA ALA A 511 22.93 0.54 7.40
C ALA A 511 23.55 -0.66 6.66
N GLU A 512 24.82 -0.95 6.88
CA GLU A 512 25.50 -2.13 6.31
C GLU A 512 24.88 -3.44 6.82
N ALA A 513 24.59 -3.53 8.12
CA ALA A 513 23.90 -4.68 8.70
C ALA A 513 22.47 -4.83 8.16
N PHE A 514 21.75 -3.72 7.92
CA PHE A 514 20.44 -3.73 7.27
C PHE A 514 20.52 -4.31 5.85
N ILE A 515 21.47 -3.82 5.04
CA ILE A 515 21.68 -4.29 3.66
C ILE A 515 21.94 -5.80 3.66
N SER A 516 22.91 -6.25 4.48
CA SER A 516 23.30 -7.64 4.54
C SER A 516 22.13 -8.57 4.91
N ARG A 517 21.20 -8.11 5.75
CA ARG A 517 20.09 -8.91 6.26
C ARG A 517 18.80 -8.81 5.45
N MET A 518 18.51 -7.65 4.85
CA MET A 518 17.22 -7.36 4.20
C MET A 518 17.26 -7.47 2.69
N VAL A 519 18.43 -7.42 2.07
CA VAL A 519 18.58 -7.65 0.65
C VAL A 519 18.31 -9.13 0.35
N ARG A 520 17.50 -9.37 -0.68
CA ARG A 520 17.18 -10.72 -1.15
C ARG A 520 18.45 -11.43 -1.61
N ARG A 521 18.40 -12.77 -1.60
CA ARG A 521 19.49 -13.60 -2.12
C ARG A 521 19.23 -13.99 -3.56
N CYS A 522 20.31 -14.19 -4.30
CA CYS A 522 20.26 -14.60 -5.71
C CYS A 522 19.56 -15.94 -5.88
N THR A 523 18.79 -16.08 -6.96
CA THR A 523 18.06 -17.33 -7.27
C THR A 523 19.02 -18.47 -7.63
N TYR A 524 20.16 -18.17 -8.24
CA TYR A 524 21.10 -19.16 -8.76
C TYR A 524 22.34 -19.35 -7.92
N ILE A 525 22.79 -18.30 -7.24
CA ILE A 525 24.00 -18.33 -6.40
C ILE A 525 23.59 -18.07 -4.96
N SER A 526 23.68 -19.09 -4.13
CA SER A 526 23.33 -19.01 -2.71
C SER A 526 24.17 -17.99 -1.97
N GLY A 527 23.57 -17.28 -1.01
CA GLY A 527 24.28 -16.31 -0.17
C GLY A 527 24.56 -14.95 -0.80
N GLU A 528 24.55 -14.83 -2.13
CA GLU A 528 24.83 -13.59 -2.85
C GLU A 528 23.68 -12.59 -2.82
N PRO A 529 23.94 -11.30 -2.52
CA PRO A 529 22.90 -10.28 -2.55
C PRO A 529 22.49 -9.98 -4.01
N VAL A 530 21.20 -9.72 -4.21
CA VAL A 530 20.67 -9.35 -5.52
C VAL A 530 20.91 -7.87 -5.83
N LEU A 531 20.92 -7.54 -7.12
CA LEU A 531 20.94 -6.17 -7.60
C LEU A 531 19.60 -5.46 -7.38
N PRO A 532 19.58 -4.12 -7.19
CA PRO A 532 18.35 -3.33 -7.28
C PRO A 532 17.69 -3.52 -8.64
N LYS A 533 16.36 -3.44 -8.72
CA LYS A 533 15.67 -3.43 -10.02
C LYS A 533 16.09 -2.25 -10.90
N ALA A 534 16.45 -1.14 -10.28
CA ALA A 534 16.95 0.06 -10.96
C ALA A 534 18.43 -0.01 -11.38
N SER A 535 19.17 -1.09 -11.07
CA SER A 535 20.55 -1.29 -11.53
C SER A 535 20.62 -1.26 -13.07
N LEU A 536 21.60 -0.59 -13.63
CA LEU A 536 21.81 -0.54 -15.09
C LEU A 536 22.02 -1.94 -15.65
N GLU A 537 22.84 -2.75 -14.97
CA GLU A 537 23.13 -4.12 -15.37
C GLU A 537 21.91 -5.01 -15.28
N TYR A 538 21.11 -4.87 -14.20
CA TYR A 538 19.88 -5.65 -14.03
C TYR A 538 18.83 -5.25 -15.08
N GLN A 539 18.64 -3.95 -15.35
CA GLN A 539 17.73 -3.49 -16.41
C GLN A 539 18.19 -3.97 -17.80
N SER A 540 19.50 -3.91 -18.08
CA SER A 540 20.07 -4.46 -19.32
C SER A 540 19.76 -5.94 -19.46
N PHE A 541 19.97 -6.73 -18.41
CA PHE A 541 19.62 -8.14 -18.38
C PHE A 541 18.13 -8.35 -18.69
N CYS A 542 17.25 -7.65 -18.00
CA CYS A 542 15.82 -7.81 -18.19
C CYS A 542 15.38 -7.50 -19.62
N VAL A 543 15.86 -6.39 -20.18
CA VAL A 543 15.57 -6.00 -21.56
C VAL A 543 16.14 -7.02 -22.55
N LEU A 544 17.41 -7.44 -22.42
CA LEU A 544 18.02 -8.43 -23.30
C LEU A 544 17.28 -9.76 -23.25
N ASN A 545 16.92 -10.21 -22.06
CA ASN A 545 16.18 -11.47 -21.88
C ASN A 545 14.78 -11.43 -22.53
N GLU A 546 14.15 -10.26 -22.58
CA GLU A 546 12.83 -10.06 -23.21
C GLU A 546 12.97 -9.98 -24.75
N ILE A 547 13.90 -9.14 -25.26
CA ILE A 547 14.07 -8.98 -26.70
C ILE A 547 14.66 -10.21 -27.39
N ASN A 548 15.37 -11.08 -26.67
CA ASN A 548 15.85 -12.36 -27.19
C ASN A 548 14.73 -13.35 -27.55
N ASN A 549 13.49 -13.10 -27.09
CA ASN A 549 12.32 -13.87 -27.45
C ASN A 549 11.60 -13.35 -28.70
N ILE A 550 11.96 -12.20 -29.24
CA ILE A 550 11.30 -11.59 -30.40
C ILE A 550 11.47 -12.50 -31.62
N LYS A 551 10.35 -12.74 -32.29
CA LYS A 551 10.28 -13.46 -33.55
C LYS A 551 9.53 -12.63 -34.58
N ILE A 552 10.01 -12.66 -35.82
CA ILE A 552 9.33 -12.10 -36.98
C ILE A 552 8.99 -13.28 -37.90
N ASP A 553 7.71 -13.42 -38.26
CA ASP A 553 7.21 -14.55 -39.08
C ASP A 553 7.58 -15.95 -38.52
N GLY A 554 7.65 -16.04 -37.17
CA GLY A 554 7.97 -17.29 -36.45
C GLY A 554 9.47 -17.56 -36.26
N GLU A 555 10.37 -16.81 -36.92
CA GLU A 555 11.82 -16.92 -36.78
C GLU A 555 12.38 -15.85 -35.85
N ARG A 556 13.45 -16.18 -35.11
CA ARG A 556 14.14 -15.20 -34.25
C ARG A 556 14.82 -14.13 -35.08
N ILE A 557 14.80 -12.91 -34.55
CA ILE A 557 15.52 -11.77 -35.15
C ILE A 557 17.04 -12.01 -35.16
N SER A 558 17.78 -11.32 -36.06
CA SER A 558 19.23 -11.44 -36.07
C SER A 558 19.85 -10.73 -34.85
N VAL A 559 21.09 -11.09 -34.49
CA VAL A 559 21.81 -10.49 -33.37
C VAL A 559 22.04 -8.99 -33.63
N GLU A 560 22.34 -8.61 -34.86
CA GLU A 560 22.57 -7.22 -35.26
C GLU A 560 21.25 -6.41 -35.09
N LEU A 561 20.14 -6.95 -35.58
CA LEU A 561 18.84 -6.27 -35.43
C LEU A 561 18.45 -6.11 -33.96
N LYS A 562 18.69 -7.13 -33.14
CA LYS A 562 18.48 -7.05 -31.69
C LYS A 562 19.30 -5.92 -31.05
N GLN A 563 20.59 -5.85 -31.39
CA GLN A 563 21.49 -4.81 -30.87
C GLN A 563 21.08 -3.41 -31.33
N ASP A 564 20.58 -3.29 -32.52
CA ASP A 564 20.00 -2.03 -33.04
C ASP A 564 18.71 -1.66 -32.28
N ILE A 565 17.81 -2.61 -32.06
CA ILE A 565 16.58 -2.39 -31.24
C ILE A 565 16.96 -1.92 -29.84
N TYR A 566 17.93 -2.57 -29.19
CA TYR A 566 18.40 -2.17 -27.87
C TYR A 566 18.91 -0.71 -27.85
N LYS A 567 19.76 -0.35 -28.79
CA LYS A 567 20.39 1.00 -28.87
C LYS A 567 19.41 2.08 -29.33
N GLU A 568 18.61 1.81 -30.36
CA GLU A 568 17.82 2.83 -31.04
C GLU A 568 16.41 2.97 -30.44
N VAL A 569 15.88 1.92 -29.81
CA VAL A 569 14.52 1.91 -29.26
C VAL A 569 14.58 2.00 -27.72
N PHE A 570 15.32 1.09 -27.05
CA PHE A 570 15.32 1.05 -25.59
C PHE A 570 16.24 2.09 -24.93
N GLN A 571 17.42 2.37 -25.47
CA GLN A 571 18.28 3.41 -24.88
C GLN A 571 17.83 4.85 -25.19
N LYS A 572 17.03 5.06 -26.23
CA LYS A 572 16.47 6.36 -26.57
C LYS A 572 15.03 6.53 -26.07
N GLY A 573 14.30 5.43 -25.91
CA GLY A 573 12.94 5.42 -25.41
C GLY A 573 12.89 5.33 -23.89
N LYS A 574 11.95 6.02 -23.28
CA LYS A 574 11.74 5.98 -21.83
C LYS A 574 10.95 4.72 -21.42
N ARG A 575 9.95 4.36 -22.19
CA ARG A 575 9.21 3.11 -22.12
C ARG A 575 8.91 2.65 -23.54
N VAL A 576 9.11 1.38 -23.81
CA VAL A 576 8.90 0.82 -25.14
C VAL A 576 7.63 -0.01 -25.14
N THR A 577 6.73 0.24 -26.09
CA THR A 577 5.55 -0.59 -26.33
C THR A 577 5.74 -1.43 -27.58
N LYS A 578 5.00 -2.52 -27.72
CA LYS A 578 5.01 -3.35 -28.95
C LYS A 578 4.72 -2.49 -30.17
N LYS A 579 3.79 -1.56 -30.08
CA LYS A 579 3.43 -0.64 -31.15
C LYS A 579 4.61 0.28 -31.58
N GLN A 580 5.39 0.80 -30.61
CA GLN A 580 6.58 1.60 -30.91
C GLN A 580 7.68 0.75 -31.56
N LEU A 581 7.89 -0.48 -31.07
CA LEU A 581 8.81 -1.43 -31.69
C LEU A 581 8.39 -1.77 -33.13
N CYS A 582 7.11 -2.10 -33.34
CA CYS A 582 6.57 -2.38 -34.67
C CYS A 582 6.70 -1.16 -35.61
N LYS A 583 6.44 0.05 -35.12
CA LYS A 583 6.68 1.29 -35.89
C LYS A 583 8.14 1.43 -36.34
N TYR A 584 9.08 1.13 -35.44
CA TYR A 584 10.52 1.15 -35.76
C TYR A 584 10.88 0.10 -36.83
N LEU A 585 10.37 -1.13 -36.68
CA LEU A 585 10.63 -2.22 -37.63
C LEU A 585 9.99 -1.95 -39.00
N HIS A 586 8.79 -1.37 -39.01
CA HIS A 586 8.10 -0.97 -40.24
C HIS A 586 8.84 0.16 -40.97
N ALA A 587 9.35 1.15 -40.22
CA ALA A 587 10.14 2.25 -40.79
C ALA A 587 11.47 1.79 -41.46
N ARG A 588 11.98 0.60 -41.05
CA ARG A 588 13.13 -0.06 -41.68
C ARG A 588 12.77 -1.07 -42.77
N GLY A 589 11.48 -1.24 -43.07
CA GLY A 589 11.01 -2.19 -44.07
C GLY A 589 11.20 -3.67 -43.68
N ILE A 590 11.24 -3.96 -42.39
CA ILE A 590 11.47 -5.31 -41.86
C ILE A 590 10.14 -6.07 -41.69
N ILE A 591 9.08 -5.35 -41.35
CA ILE A 591 7.73 -5.90 -41.21
C ILE A 591 6.73 -5.07 -42.01
N GLU A 592 5.63 -5.69 -42.45
CA GLU A 592 4.51 -5.02 -43.12
C GLU A 592 3.32 -4.84 -42.16
N ALA A 593 3.16 -5.73 -41.18
CA ALA A 593 2.07 -5.74 -40.23
C ALA A 593 2.52 -6.10 -38.81
N GLU A 594 1.80 -5.59 -37.78
CA GLU A 594 2.14 -5.81 -36.37
C GLU A 594 2.01 -7.28 -35.92
N GLU A 595 1.17 -8.06 -36.60
CA GLU A 595 0.93 -9.49 -36.35
C GLU A 595 2.16 -10.36 -36.64
N GLN A 596 3.09 -9.91 -37.51
CA GLN A 596 4.32 -10.61 -37.82
C GLN A 596 5.26 -10.69 -36.60
N VAL A 597 5.13 -9.76 -35.63
CA VAL A 597 5.97 -9.72 -34.43
C VAL A 597 5.31 -10.51 -33.31
N THR A 598 6.00 -11.59 -32.91
CA THR A 598 5.60 -12.49 -31.82
C THR A 598 6.72 -12.65 -30.78
N GLY A 599 6.46 -13.36 -29.67
CA GLY A 599 7.47 -13.62 -28.64
C GLY A 599 7.58 -12.51 -27.58
N ILE A 600 6.80 -11.44 -27.68
CA ILE A 600 6.67 -10.37 -26.68
C ILE A 600 5.20 -10.02 -26.45
N ASP A 601 4.89 -9.59 -25.24
CA ASP A 601 3.55 -9.14 -24.87
C ASP A 601 3.24 -7.75 -25.47
N VAL A 602 1.95 -7.39 -25.49
CA VAL A 602 1.49 -6.06 -25.93
C VAL A 602 2.15 -4.94 -25.12
N THR A 603 2.36 -5.19 -23.84
CA THR A 603 3.09 -4.29 -22.94
C THR A 603 4.47 -4.87 -22.66
N ILE A 604 5.53 -4.21 -23.11
CA ILE A 604 6.91 -4.55 -22.77
C ILE A 604 7.14 -4.08 -21.34
N ASN A 605 7.40 -5.01 -20.43
CA ASN A 605 7.48 -4.71 -18.99
C ASN A 605 8.83 -4.15 -18.56
N ASN A 606 9.88 -4.34 -19.38
CA ASN A 606 11.23 -3.95 -19.06
C ASN A 606 11.67 -2.72 -19.87
N ALA A 607 12.36 -1.80 -19.21
CA ALA A 607 12.86 -0.57 -19.82
C ALA A 607 14.21 -0.17 -19.20
N LEU A 608 14.97 0.68 -19.91
CA LEU A 608 16.23 1.23 -19.44
C LEU A 608 16.03 2.61 -18.76
N THR A 609 15.05 2.67 -17.83
CA THR A 609 14.64 3.93 -17.19
C THR A 609 15.76 4.61 -16.43
N THR A 610 16.57 3.85 -15.72
CA THR A 610 17.73 4.38 -14.98
C THR A 610 18.77 4.96 -15.91
N TYR A 611 19.06 4.29 -17.03
CA TYR A 611 19.96 4.81 -18.04
C TYR A 611 19.48 6.17 -18.57
N GLY A 612 18.19 6.30 -18.90
CA GLY A 612 17.59 7.56 -19.34
C GLY A 612 17.66 8.68 -18.30
N LYS A 613 17.32 8.39 -17.05
CA LYS A 613 17.39 9.35 -15.92
C LYS A 613 18.81 9.88 -15.71
N PHE A 614 19.81 9.01 -15.72
CA PHE A 614 21.20 9.44 -15.55
C PHE A 614 21.79 10.08 -16.81
N LYS A 615 21.37 9.69 -18.00
CA LYS A 615 21.75 10.35 -19.25
C LYS A 615 21.30 11.81 -19.27
N ALA A 616 20.11 12.11 -18.75
CA ALA A 616 19.59 13.49 -18.62
C ALA A 616 20.42 14.35 -17.63
N ILE A 617 21.23 13.76 -16.75
CA ILE A 617 22.08 14.47 -15.79
C ILE A 617 23.56 14.49 -16.23
N LEU A 618 24.07 13.37 -16.75
CA LEU A 618 25.47 13.14 -17.05
C LEU A 618 25.79 13.23 -18.54
N GLY A 619 24.77 13.33 -19.39
CA GLY A 619 24.93 13.34 -20.85
C GLY A 619 25.51 12.01 -21.38
N ASP A 620 26.31 12.07 -22.42
CA ASP A 620 26.89 10.89 -23.08
C ASP A 620 27.98 10.19 -22.25
N ASP A 621 28.45 10.82 -21.17
CA ASP A 621 29.43 10.23 -20.25
C ASP A 621 28.93 8.95 -19.56
N ILE A 622 27.61 8.74 -19.50
CA ILE A 622 27.01 7.52 -18.96
C ILE A 622 27.45 6.25 -19.69
N SER A 623 27.94 6.36 -20.93
CA SER A 623 28.45 5.23 -21.69
C SER A 623 29.84 4.75 -21.24
N LYS A 624 30.54 5.55 -20.41
CA LYS A 624 31.87 5.21 -19.92
C LYS A 624 31.78 4.22 -18.74
N ASP A 625 32.56 3.14 -18.75
CA ASP A 625 32.54 2.10 -17.70
C ASP A 625 32.74 2.66 -16.29
N SER A 626 33.59 3.68 -16.13
CA SER A 626 33.84 4.30 -14.83
C SER A 626 32.66 5.11 -14.31
N VAL A 627 31.83 5.63 -15.22
CA VAL A 627 30.59 6.36 -14.90
C VAL A 627 29.49 5.37 -14.60
N GLN A 628 29.38 4.27 -15.35
CA GLN A 628 28.41 3.21 -15.07
C GLN A 628 28.61 2.61 -13.66
N LYS A 629 29.85 2.34 -13.27
CA LYS A 629 30.16 1.88 -11.90
C LYS A 629 29.74 2.91 -10.83
N MET A 630 29.96 4.18 -11.08
CA MET A 630 29.49 5.25 -10.19
C MET A 630 27.97 5.27 -10.11
N VAL A 631 27.29 5.12 -11.23
CA VAL A 631 25.82 5.08 -11.27
C VAL A 631 25.27 3.86 -10.53
N GLU A 632 25.89 2.69 -10.67
CA GLU A 632 25.51 1.48 -9.94
C GLU A 632 25.59 1.68 -8.42
N ASP A 633 26.68 2.24 -7.92
CA ASP A 633 26.81 2.57 -6.50
C ASP A 633 25.72 3.54 -6.05
N ILE A 634 25.46 4.59 -6.82
CA ILE A 634 24.45 5.60 -6.52
C ILE A 634 23.05 5.00 -6.52
N VAL A 635 22.71 4.17 -7.51
CA VAL A 635 21.42 3.47 -7.60
C VAL A 635 21.21 2.57 -6.39
N PHE A 636 22.26 1.83 -6.02
CA PHE A 636 22.23 1.00 -4.82
C PHE A 636 21.92 1.84 -3.57
N TRP A 637 22.62 2.96 -3.38
CA TRP A 637 22.40 3.85 -2.25
C TRP A 637 21.04 4.53 -2.27
N CYS A 638 20.56 4.97 -3.42
CA CYS A 638 19.21 5.52 -3.56
C CYS A 638 18.13 4.48 -3.18
N THR A 639 18.33 3.22 -3.55
CA THR A 639 17.40 2.13 -3.21
C THR A 639 17.39 1.83 -1.71
N VAL A 640 18.56 1.88 -1.06
CA VAL A 640 18.70 1.57 0.38
C VAL A 640 18.32 2.77 1.27
N TYR A 641 18.82 3.96 0.92
CA TYR A 641 18.76 5.16 1.77
C TYR A 641 17.76 6.21 1.29
N GLY A 642 16.90 5.90 0.33
CA GLY A 642 15.97 6.86 -0.26
C GLY A 642 15.11 7.64 0.75
N ASP A 643 14.84 7.06 1.92
CA ASP A 643 14.11 7.72 3.02
C ASP A 643 14.96 8.74 3.81
N SER A 644 16.29 8.73 3.64
CA SER A 644 17.21 9.62 4.37
C SER A 644 18.06 10.44 3.39
N LYS A 645 17.45 11.48 2.83
CA LYS A 645 18.10 12.37 1.85
C LYS A 645 19.42 12.95 2.32
N LYS A 646 19.53 13.27 3.63
CA LYS A 646 20.78 13.80 4.21
C LYS A 646 21.90 12.75 4.14
N PHE A 647 21.63 11.54 4.63
CA PHE A 647 22.62 10.45 4.62
C PHE A 647 23.04 10.06 3.20
N LEU A 648 22.06 10.00 2.27
CA LEU A 648 22.30 9.74 0.86
C LEU A 648 23.22 10.81 0.24
N LYS A 649 22.94 12.08 0.54
CA LYS A 649 23.74 13.21 0.09
C LYS A 649 25.17 13.10 0.59
N ASP A 650 25.35 12.95 1.90
CA ASP A 650 26.67 12.86 2.54
C ASP A 650 27.48 11.69 1.93
N ARG A 651 26.84 10.55 1.64
CA ARG A 651 27.51 9.38 1.02
C ARG A 651 27.95 9.63 -0.42
N ILE A 652 27.10 10.32 -1.20
CA ILE A 652 27.43 10.67 -2.60
C ILE A 652 28.54 11.72 -2.61
N GLU A 653 28.48 12.73 -1.76
CA GLU A 653 29.53 13.77 -1.65
C GLU A 653 30.86 13.18 -1.19
N GLU A 654 30.87 12.27 -0.22
CA GLU A 654 32.08 11.60 0.28
C GLU A 654 32.83 10.84 -0.84
N LYS A 655 32.11 10.11 -1.70
CA LYS A 655 32.73 9.23 -2.70
C LYS A 655 32.88 9.88 -4.07
N TYR A 656 31.92 10.72 -4.46
CA TYR A 656 31.81 11.24 -5.83
C TYR A 656 31.66 12.77 -5.90
N GLY A 657 31.86 13.50 -4.79
CA GLY A 657 31.73 14.97 -4.75
C GLY A 657 32.67 15.71 -5.70
N GLU A 658 33.84 15.11 -6.04
CA GLU A 658 34.75 15.67 -7.02
C GLU A 658 34.31 15.46 -8.48
N ARG A 659 33.42 14.48 -8.75
CA ARG A 659 32.95 14.12 -10.09
C ARG A 659 31.58 14.65 -10.43
N LEU A 660 30.78 15.02 -9.42
CA LEU A 660 29.41 15.48 -9.55
C LEU A 660 29.26 16.91 -9.03
N THR A 661 28.57 17.74 -9.78
CA THR A 661 28.21 19.09 -9.31
C THR A 661 27.15 19.03 -8.23
N LYS A 662 27.06 20.08 -7.41
CA LYS A 662 26.03 20.21 -6.36
C LYS A 662 24.61 20.11 -6.92
N GLU A 663 24.40 20.60 -8.14
CA GLU A 663 23.12 20.58 -8.82
C GLU A 663 22.76 19.17 -9.31
N GLN A 664 23.72 18.44 -9.86
CA GLN A 664 23.57 17.03 -10.22
C GLN A 664 23.25 16.18 -8.97
N ILE A 665 23.98 16.37 -7.88
CA ILE A 665 23.73 15.67 -6.61
C ILE A 665 22.31 15.97 -6.12
N LYS A 666 21.86 17.23 -6.16
CA LYS A 666 20.49 17.62 -5.76
C LYS A 666 19.42 16.90 -6.59
N ARG A 667 19.63 16.77 -7.91
CA ARG A 667 18.71 16.02 -8.79
C ARG A 667 18.72 14.53 -8.48
N ILE A 668 19.89 13.93 -8.29
CA ILE A 668 20.07 12.50 -7.98
C ILE A 668 19.39 12.12 -6.65
N ILE A 669 19.49 12.94 -5.62
CA ILE A 669 18.86 12.71 -4.31
C ILE A 669 17.31 12.69 -4.42
N GLY A 670 16.77 13.32 -5.47
CA GLY A 670 15.34 13.30 -5.79
C GLY A 670 14.85 11.96 -6.31
N PHE A 671 15.73 11.09 -6.81
CA PHE A 671 15.33 9.79 -7.36
C PHE A 671 14.79 8.86 -6.27
N LYS A 672 13.67 8.21 -6.57
CA LYS A 672 13.02 7.21 -5.71
C LYS A 672 13.16 5.86 -6.40
N PHE A 673 14.24 5.14 -6.13
CA PHE A 673 14.38 3.76 -6.56
C PHE A 673 13.87 2.82 -5.47
N LYS A 674 13.10 1.82 -5.89
CA LYS A 674 12.47 0.84 -5.00
C LYS A 674 12.70 -0.56 -5.57
N ASP A 675 12.52 -1.55 -4.72
CA ASP A 675 12.56 -2.95 -5.08
C ASP A 675 13.93 -3.52 -5.49
N TRP A 676 13.98 -4.84 -5.38
CA TRP A 676 15.17 -5.63 -5.65
C TRP A 676 14.89 -6.64 -6.75
N GLY A 677 15.89 -6.89 -7.57
CA GLY A 677 15.91 -7.96 -8.55
C GLY A 677 15.93 -9.35 -7.91
N ASN A 678 16.12 -10.36 -8.73
CA ASN A 678 16.24 -11.76 -8.32
C ASN A 678 17.63 -12.35 -8.56
N LEU A 679 18.52 -11.58 -9.20
CA LEU A 679 19.85 -12.02 -9.60
C LEU A 679 20.94 -11.12 -8.99
N SER A 680 22.06 -11.73 -8.61
CA SER A 680 23.25 -11.01 -8.16
C SER A 680 24.10 -10.54 -9.32
N LYS A 681 24.98 -9.58 -9.06
CA LYS A 681 25.98 -9.13 -10.01
C LYS A 681 26.91 -10.28 -10.39
N ASN A 682 27.40 -11.04 -9.40
CA ASN A 682 28.30 -12.18 -9.64
C ASN A 682 27.66 -13.26 -10.53
N PHE A 683 26.35 -13.40 -10.50
CA PHE A 683 25.64 -14.30 -11.42
C PHE A 683 25.61 -13.75 -12.85
N LEU A 684 25.32 -12.48 -13.05
CA LEU A 684 25.29 -11.86 -14.39
C LEU A 684 26.70 -11.80 -15.02
N GLU A 685 27.73 -11.61 -14.19
CA GLU A 685 29.14 -11.62 -14.58
C GLU A 685 29.73 -13.05 -14.57
N LEU A 686 28.99 -14.10 -14.18
CA LEU A 686 29.49 -15.47 -14.18
C LEU A 686 29.97 -15.85 -15.58
N SER A 687 31.24 -16.21 -15.66
CA SER A 687 31.89 -16.55 -16.91
C SER A 687 31.84 -18.05 -17.16
N GLY A 688 31.39 -18.43 -18.34
CA GLY A 688 31.43 -19.79 -18.89
C GLY A 688 32.34 -19.84 -20.13
N ALA A 689 32.90 -21.01 -20.41
CA ALA A 689 33.65 -21.21 -21.64
C ALA A 689 32.68 -21.47 -22.81
N ASP A 690 32.85 -20.74 -23.91
CA ASP A 690 32.27 -21.07 -25.19
C ASP A 690 32.89 -22.38 -25.68
N VAL A 691 32.08 -23.40 -25.88
CA VAL A 691 32.57 -24.77 -26.25
C VAL A 691 33.21 -24.80 -27.62
N SER A 692 32.89 -23.86 -28.51
CA SER A 692 33.42 -23.81 -29.88
C SER A 692 34.78 -23.06 -29.97
N THR A 693 34.90 -21.94 -29.19
CA THR A 693 36.07 -21.06 -29.27
C THR A 693 37.00 -21.17 -28.06
N GLY A 694 36.53 -21.70 -26.92
CA GLY A 694 37.23 -21.74 -25.66
C GLY A 694 37.31 -20.37 -24.95
N GLU A 695 36.68 -19.34 -25.50
CA GLU A 695 36.67 -18.00 -24.89
C GLU A 695 35.77 -17.97 -23.65
N SER A 696 36.22 -17.19 -22.67
CA SER A 696 35.46 -16.94 -21.46
C SER A 696 34.46 -15.81 -21.68
N VAL A 697 33.16 -16.10 -21.58
CA VAL A 697 32.07 -15.15 -21.81
C VAL A 697 31.18 -15.07 -20.60
N SER A 698 30.85 -13.85 -20.12
CA SER A 698 29.88 -13.68 -19.03
C SER A 698 28.44 -13.87 -19.52
N ILE A 699 27.51 -14.23 -18.61
CA ILE A 699 26.09 -14.43 -18.92
C ILE A 699 25.50 -13.20 -19.62
N ILE A 700 25.74 -12.00 -19.10
CA ILE A 700 25.22 -10.76 -19.70
C ILE A 700 25.76 -10.53 -21.11
N ARG A 701 27.03 -10.85 -21.33
CA ARG A 701 27.68 -10.73 -22.65
C ARG A 701 27.22 -11.80 -23.62
N ALA A 702 26.95 -13.00 -23.13
CA ALA A 702 26.37 -14.06 -23.94
C ALA A 702 24.93 -13.72 -24.38
N LEU A 703 24.10 -13.16 -23.51
CA LEU A 703 22.77 -12.65 -23.87
C LEU A 703 22.84 -11.54 -24.94
N TRP A 704 23.87 -10.71 -24.92
CA TRP A 704 24.12 -9.69 -25.94
C TRP A 704 24.57 -10.29 -27.30
N ASN A 705 25.40 -11.32 -27.27
CA ASN A 705 26.00 -11.89 -28.45
C ASN A 705 25.15 -12.95 -29.16
N ASN A 706 24.09 -13.46 -28.53
CA ASN A 706 23.20 -14.45 -29.15
C ASN A 706 21.72 -14.17 -28.76
N ASN A 707 20.79 -14.88 -29.41
CA ASN A 707 19.34 -14.68 -29.19
C ASN A 707 18.72 -15.75 -28.27
N LEU A 708 19.47 -16.30 -27.35
CA LEU A 708 18.98 -17.19 -26.33
C LEU A 708 18.49 -16.40 -25.12
N ASN A 709 17.34 -16.74 -24.53
CA ASN A 709 16.97 -16.23 -23.23
C ASN A 709 17.80 -16.90 -22.12
N LEU A 710 17.72 -16.40 -20.89
CA LEU A 710 18.53 -16.91 -19.78
C LEU A 710 18.38 -18.43 -19.57
N MET A 711 17.16 -18.96 -19.60
CA MET A 711 16.92 -20.38 -19.37
C MET A 711 17.49 -21.26 -20.50
N GLU A 712 17.35 -20.78 -21.72
CA GLU A 712 17.94 -21.44 -22.88
C GLU A 712 19.46 -21.36 -22.84
N LEU A 713 20.01 -20.21 -22.45
CA LEU A 713 21.44 -19.99 -22.36
C LEU A 713 22.09 -20.95 -21.33
N ILE A 714 21.51 -21.03 -20.11
CA ILE A 714 22.05 -21.91 -19.06
C ILE A 714 21.98 -23.39 -19.47
N ASN A 715 20.93 -23.79 -20.19
CA ASN A 715 20.75 -25.19 -20.62
C ASN A 715 21.37 -25.46 -22.01
N SER A 716 21.95 -24.47 -22.66
CA SER A 716 22.60 -24.60 -23.97
C SER A 716 23.87 -25.44 -23.88
N ARG A 717 24.16 -26.20 -24.95
CA ARG A 717 25.47 -26.86 -25.11
C ARG A 717 26.54 -25.93 -25.65
N LEU A 718 26.21 -24.67 -25.95
CA LEU A 718 27.16 -23.67 -26.45
C LEU A 718 28.12 -23.18 -25.36
N TYR A 719 27.66 -23.20 -24.11
CA TYR A 719 28.41 -22.71 -22.95
C TYR A 719 28.31 -23.70 -21.79
N ASN A 720 29.30 -23.72 -20.90
CA ASN A 720 29.34 -24.56 -19.71
C ASN A 720 28.79 -23.88 -18.43
N TYR A 721 27.80 -22.98 -18.57
CA TYR A 721 27.24 -22.27 -17.40
C TYR A 721 26.59 -23.20 -16.38
N LYS A 722 25.93 -24.26 -16.85
CA LYS A 722 25.28 -25.23 -15.97
C LYS A 722 26.30 -25.95 -15.07
N GLU A 723 27.40 -26.39 -15.66
CA GLU A 723 28.50 -27.05 -14.94
C GLU A 723 29.13 -26.10 -13.93
N ARG A 724 29.36 -24.84 -14.31
CA ARG A 724 29.90 -23.81 -13.42
C ARG A 724 28.96 -23.53 -12.25
N LEU A 725 27.68 -23.47 -12.45
CA LEU A 725 26.69 -23.31 -11.37
C LEU A 725 26.67 -24.49 -10.42
N VAL A 726 26.77 -25.73 -10.95
CA VAL A 726 26.87 -26.95 -10.14
C VAL A 726 28.15 -26.96 -9.33
N GLU A 727 29.28 -26.59 -9.91
CA GLU A 727 30.56 -26.46 -9.19
C GLU A 727 30.45 -25.47 -8.03
N TYR A 728 29.83 -24.30 -8.28
CA TYR A 728 29.63 -23.27 -7.24
C TYR A 728 28.71 -23.79 -6.11
N GLN A 729 27.61 -24.47 -6.45
CA GLN A 729 26.69 -25.05 -5.48
C GLN A 729 27.35 -26.18 -4.66
N ASN A 730 28.18 -26.99 -5.27
CA ASN A 730 28.88 -28.08 -4.59
C ASN A 730 29.84 -27.59 -3.50
N THR A 731 30.41 -26.39 -3.63
CA THR A 731 31.28 -25.80 -2.61
C THR A 731 30.52 -25.42 -1.32
N MET A 732 29.19 -25.34 -1.38
CA MET A 732 28.31 -24.95 -0.27
C MET A 732 27.53 -26.14 0.33
N MET A 733 27.77 -27.39 -0.13
CA MET A 733 27.01 -28.55 0.33
C MET A 733 27.32 -28.88 1.79
N LYS A 734 26.26 -28.97 2.60
CA LYS A 734 26.24 -29.54 3.95
C LYS A 734 25.73 -30.98 3.90
N THR A 735 26.20 -31.81 4.84
CA THR A 735 25.61 -33.15 4.99
C THR A 735 24.17 -33.04 5.53
N LEU A 736 23.34 -34.05 5.27
CA LEU A 736 21.94 -34.03 5.69
C LEU A 736 21.78 -33.79 7.19
N SER A 737 22.70 -34.31 8.00
CA SER A 737 22.73 -34.15 9.48
C SER A 737 22.94 -32.69 9.88
N ASP A 738 23.76 -31.96 9.13
CA ASP A 738 24.23 -30.61 9.50
C ASP A 738 23.33 -29.50 8.98
N ILE A 739 22.31 -29.83 8.17
CA ILE A 739 21.33 -28.85 7.68
C ILE A 739 20.43 -28.40 8.84
N GLU A 740 20.40 -27.10 9.09
CA GLU A 740 19.52 -26.43 10.04
C GLU A 740 18.44 -25.59 9.32
N ALA A 741 17.42 -25.17 10.07
CA ALA A 741 16.33 -24.35 9.49
C ALA A 741 16.82 -22.99 8.99
N GLU A 742 17.84 -22.44 9.62
CA GLU A 742 18.51 -21.18 9.34
C GLU A 742 19.25 -21.20 7.99
N ASP A 743 19.76 -22.36 7.57
CA ASP A 743 20.44 -22.51 6.29
C ASP A 743 19.51 -22.20 5.09
N LEU A 744 18.21 -22.41 5.29
CA LEU A 744 17.23 -22.04 4.26
C LEU A 744 17.08 -20.52 4.10
N ASP A 745 17.64 -19.70 4.99
CA ASP A 745 17.65 -18.25 4.86
C ASP A 745 18.63 -17.74 3.79
N GLU A 746 19.59 -18.55 3.41
CA GLU A 746 20.52 -18.26 2.31
C GLU A 746 19.86 -18.39 0.92
N TYR A 747 18.73 -19.09 0.83
CA TYR A 747 18.00 -19.31 -0.41
C TYR A 747 16.85 -18.32 -0.59
N TYR A 748 16.56 -17.99 -1.85
CA TYR A 748 15.43 -17.15 -2.22
C TYR A 748 14.12 -17.95 -2.19
N PHE A 749 13.61 -18.24 -1.01
CA PHE A 749 12.31 -18.89 -0.83
C PHE A 749 11.35 -18.03 -0.02
N SER A 750 10.06 -18.11 -0.33
CA SER A 750 9.02 -17.50 0.52
C SER A 750 8.93 -18.26 1.85
N ALA A 751 8.40 -17.62 2.90
CA ALA A 751 8.28 -18.26 4.20
C ALA A 751 7.44 -19.56 4.19
N PRO A 752 6.32 -19.66 3.44
CA PRO A 752 5.62 -20.94 3.27
C PRO A 752 6.49 -22.02 2.63
N VAL A 753 7.23 -21.67 1.59
CA VAL A 753 8.13 -22.61 0.89
C VAL A 753 9.29 -23.04 1.80
N LYS A 754 9.91 -22.13 2.55
CA LYS A 754 10.95 -22.49 3.53
C LYS A 754 10.42 -23.47 4.57
N ARG A 755 9.21 -23.22 5.10
CA ARG A 755 8.59 -24.12 6.06
C ARG A 755 8.32 -25.50 5.46
N MET A 756 7.78 -25.55 4.24
CA MET A 756 7.56 -26.78 3.50
C MET A 756 8.86 -27.59 3.32
N ILE A 757 9.91 -26.95 2.81
CA ILE A 757 11.22 -27.60 2.61
C ILE A 757 11.79 -28.09 3.94
N TRP A 758 11.71 -27.28 5.00
CA TRP A 758 12.18 -27.71 6.32
C TRP A 758 11.44 -28.92 6.84
N GLN A 759 10.11 -28.96 6.71
CA GLN A 759 9.32 -30.13 7.11
C GLN A 759 9.67 -31.38 6.28
N THR A 760 9.97 -31.19 5.00
CA THR A 760 10.45 -32.26 4.11
C THR A 760 11.81 -32.81 4.57
N ILE A 761 12.77 -31.92 4.89
CA ILE A 761 14.09 -32.32 5.42
C ILE A 761 13.94 -33.12 6.72
N LEU A 762 13.03 -32.72 7.61
CA LEU A 762 12.76 -33.48 8.83
C LEU A 762 12.20 -34.88 8.53
N ILE A 763 11.35 -35.05 7.51
CA ILE A 763 10.87 -36.36 7.08
C ILE A 763 12.04 -37.21 6.57
N ILE A 764 12.91 -36.65 5.72
CA ILE A 764 14.07 -37.34 5.17
C ILE A 764 15.01 -37.76 6.29
N LYS A 765 15.35 -36.86 7.25
CA LYS A 765 16.18 -37.16 8.41
C LYS A 765 15.65 -38.35 9.24
N GLU A 766 14.33 -38.37 9.47
CA GLU A 766 13.68 -39.44 10.20
C GLU A 766 13.70 -40.78 9.45
N LEU A 767 13.44 -40.75 8.15
CA LEU A 767 13.48 -41.94 7.27
C LEU A 767 14.90 -42.52 7.19
N VAL A 768 15.93 -41.70 7.03
CA VAL A 768 17.35 -42.14 7.07
C VAL A 768 17.70 -42.76 8.37
N LYS A 769 17.22 -42.20 9.50
CA LYS A 769 17.41 -42.77 10.82
C LYS A 769 16.74 -44.15 10.98
N VAL A 770 15.55 -44.33 10.43
CA VAL A 770 14.78 -45.60 10.51
C VAL A 770 15.35 -46.65 9.58
N LEU A 771 15.80 -46.30 8.37
CA LEU A 771 16.28 -47.24 7.34
C LEU A 771 17.80 -47.42 7.38
N GLY A 772 18.56 -46.57 8.06
CA GLY A 772 20.01 -46.68 8.24
C GLY A 772 20.82 -46.26 7.01
N CYS A 773 20.21 -45.77 5.96
CA CYS A 773 20.89 -45.28 4.75
C CYS A 773 20.06 -44.18 4.06
N GLU A 774 20.71 -43.40 3.22
CA GLU A 774 20.05 -42.37 2.40
C GLU A 774 19.26 -43.00 1.23
N PRO A 775 18.20 -42.32 0.72
CA PRO A 775 17.46 -42.77 -0.47
C PRO A 775 18.34 -42.75 -1.72
N ASP A 776 18.27 -43.76 -2.55
CA ASP A 776 18.96 -43.84 -3.86
C ASP A 776 18.38 -42.78 -4.84
N ARG A 777 17.07 -42.49 -4.72
CA ARG A 777 16.37 -41.46 -5.50
C ARG A 777 15.27 -40.82 -4.68
N ILE A 778 15.08 -39.50 -4.91
CA ILE A 778 13.96 -38.71 -4.37
C ILE A 778 13.13 -38.22 -5.57
N PHE A 779 11.84 -38.54 -5.56
CA PHE A 779 10.85 -38.06 -6.53
C PHE A 779 10.00 -36.99 -5.85
N VAL A 780 9.97 -35.80 -6.42
CA VAL A 780 9.23 -34.67 -5.87
C VAL A 780 8.08 -34.32 -6.83
N GLU A 781 6.85 -34.42 -6.34
CA GLU A 781 5.69 -33.89 -7.02
C GLU A 781 5.47 -32.44 -6.57
N MET A 782 5.50 -31.53 -7.53
CA MET A 782 5.19 -30.12 -7.30
C MET A 782 3.99 -29.74 -8.14
N THR A 783 2.85 -29.53 -7.52
CA THR A 783 1.70 -28.95 -8.19
C THR A 783 1.99 -27.48 -8.48
N ARG A 784 2.19 -27.16 -9.76
CA ARG A 784 1.96 -25.80 -10.23
C ARG A 784 0.45 -25.59 -10.21
N ARG A 785 -0.07 -25.03 -9.12
CA ARG A 785 -1.29 -24.24 -9.31
C ARG A 785 -0.88 -23.12 -10.27
N PRO A 786 -1.60 -22.94 -11.42
CA PRO A 786 -1.51 -21.66 -12.10
C PRO A 786 -1.72 -20.64 -11.00
N ASP A 787 -0.86 -19.63 -10.95
CA ASP A 787 -1.15 -18.45 -10.14
C ASP A 787 -2.61 -18.14 -10.41
N GLU A 788 -3.48 -18.45 -9.46
CA GLU A 788 -4.75 -17.77 -9.37
C GLU A 788 -4.33 -16.32 -9.05
N ARG A 789 -3.83 -15.62 -10.07
CA ARG A 789 -4.03 -14.17 -10.15
C ARG A 789 -5.49 -14.07 -9.78
N LYS A 790 -5.79 -13.51 -8.61
CA LYS A 790 -7.16 -13.34 -8.15
C LYS A 790 -7.90 -12.80 -9.33
N MET A 791 -8.53 -13.68 -10.11
CA MET A 791 -9.38 -13.27 -11.21
C MET A 791 -10.33 -12.33 -10.53
N ARG A 792 -10.35 -11.07 -10.94
CA ARG A 792 -11.30 -10.09 -10.43
C ARG A 792 -12.61 -10.83 -10.44
N THR A 793 -13.16 -11.04 -9.25
CA THR A 793 -14.45 -11.71 -9.13
C THR A 793 -15.40 -10.93 -10.01
N GLU A 794 -15.75 -11.49 -11.17
CA GLU A 794 -16.85 -10.94 -11.95
C GLU A 794 -18.03 -10.84 -11.01
N SER A 795 -18.73 -9.71 -11.03
CA SER A 795 -19.91 -9.61 -10.19
C SER A 795 -20.81 -10.77 -10.58
N ARG A 796 -21.36 -11.50 -9.60
CA ARG A 796 -22.26 -12.63 -9.85
C ARG A 796 -23.36 -12.28 -10.86
N ARG A 797 -23.83 -11.04 -10.84
CA ARG A 797 -24.75 -10.49 -11.83
C ARG A 797 -24.20 -10.60 -13.24
N LYS A 798 -23.00 -10.10 -13.51
CA LYS A 798 -22.39 -10.12 -14.84
C LYS A 798 -22.17 -11.56 -15.33
N LYS A 799 -21.69 -12.44 -14.45
CA LYS A 799 -21.52 -13.89 -14.74
C LYS A 799 -22.85 -14.51 -15.19
N PHE A 800 -23.95 -14.24 -14.47
CA PHE A 800 -25.24 -14.78 -14.82
C PHE A 800 -25.86 -14.12 -16.05
N GLU A 801 -25.74 -12.81 -16.22
CA GLU A 801 -26.19 -12.13 -17.43
C GLU A 801 -25.52 -12.70 -18.70
N GLU A 802 -24.23 -13.03 -18.65
CA GLU A 802 -23.51 -13.66 -19.77
C GLU A 802 -23.94 -15.10 -19.98
N LEU A 803 -24.13 -15.89 -18.94
CA LEU A 803 -24.62 -17.28 -19.02
C LEU A 803 -26.02 -17.33 -19.63
N TYR A 804 -26.89 -16.42 -19.26
CA TYR A 804 -28.29 -16.43 -19.70
C TYR A 804 -28.56 -15.67 -21.00
N LYS A 805 -27.61 -14.90 -21.55
CA LYS A 805 -27.72 -14.26 -22.86
C LYS A 805 -28.08 -15.20 -24.00
N LYS A 806 -27.66 -16.47 -23.89
CA LYS A 806 -27.86 -17.51 -24.92
C LYS A 806 -28.99 -18.49 -24.57
N VAL A 807 -29.59 -18.34 -23.41
CA VAL A 807 -30.66 -19.22 -22.94
C VAL A 807 -32.00 -18.60 -23.33
N LYS A 808 -32.66 -19.19 -24.30
CA LYS A 808 -34.07 -18.88 -24.64
C LYS A 808 -34.94 -19.84 -23.83
N ASP A 809 -35.61 -19.32 -22.80
CA ASP A 809 -36.63 -20.05 -22.05
C ASP A 809 -37.95 -19.33 -22.26
N GLU A 810 -38.98 -20.02 -22.71
CA GLU A 810 -40.27 -19.40 -23.05
C GLU A 810 -41.09 -19.10 -21.80
N ASP A 811 -40.80 -19.76 -20.67
CA ASP A 811 -41.58 -19.69 -19.43
C ASP A 811 -41.01 -18.74 -18.39
N VAL A 812 -39.70 -18.42 -18.42
CA VAL A 812 -39.03 -17.62 -17.38
C VAL A 812 -38.13 -16.53 -17.96
N ASP A 813 -38.43 -15.27 -17.62
CA ASP A 813 -37.55 -14.14 -17.95
C ASP A 813 -36.38 -14.06 -16.96
N TRP A 814 -35.36 -14.86 -17.20
CA TRP A 814 -34.15 -14.96 -16.35
C TRP A 814 -33.43 -13.64 -16.14
N MET A 815 -33.50 -12.72 -17.11
CA MET A 815 -32.86 -11.40 -16.97
C MET A 815 -33.55 -10.55 -15.90
N LYS A 816 -34.87 -10.65 -15.79
CA LYS A 816 -35.63 -9.97 -14.70
C LYS A 816 -35.36 -10.63 -13.35
N VAL A 817 -35.26 -11.95 -13.30
CA VAL A 817 -34.92 -12.68 -12.05
C VAL A 817 -33.53 -12.27 -11.55
N ILE A 818 -32.53 -12.18 -12.43
CA ILE A 818 -31.15 -11.76 -12.11
C ILE A 818 -31.13 -10.30 -11.62
N ALA A 819 -31.83 -9.40 -12.32
CA ALA A 819 -31.92 -8.00 -11.95
C ALA A 819 -32.58 -7.81 -10.57
N HIS A 820 -33.69 -8.48 -10.33
CA HIS A 820 -34.40 -8.46 -9.05
C HIS A 820 -33.56 -9.07 -7.91
N ALA A 821 -32.82 -10.15 -8.19
CA ALA A 821 -31.93 -10.78 -7.21
C ALA A 821 -30.75 -9.86 -6.84
N ASP A 822 -30.27 -9.04 -7.78
CA ASP A 822 -29.22 -8.05 -7.52
C ASP A 822 -29.75 -6.86 -6.72
N GLU A 823 -30.91 -6.31 -7.08
CA GLU A 823 -31.59 -5.21 -6.37
C GLU A 823 -31.91 -5.55 -4.91
N THR A 824 -32.39 -6.78 -4.66
CA THR A 824 -32.68 -7.27 -3.31
C THR A 824 -31.45 -7.75 -2.56
N GLY A 825 -30.29 -7.83 -3.21
CA GLY A 825 -29.05 -8.39 -2.65
C GLY A 825 -29.05 -9.92 -2.47
N SER A 826 -30.16 -10.59 -2.82
CA SER A 826 -30.30 -12.04 -2.67
C SER A 826 -29.35 -12.84 -3.58
N ILE A 827 -28.84 -12.25 -4.64
CA ILE A 827 -27.80 -12.82 -5.54
C ILE A 827 -26.51 -13.21 -4.78
N ARG A 828 -26.29 -12.64 -3.60
CA ARG A 828 -25.14 -12.96 -2.73
C ARG A 828 -25.33 -14.25 -1.93
N SER A 829 -26.57 -14.74 -1.79
CA SER A 829 -26.86 -15.96 -1.05
C SER A 829 -26.39 -17.20 -1.83
N LYS A 830 -25.96 -18.26 -1.11
CA LYS A 830 -25.59 -19.53 -1.73
C LYS A 830 -26.78 -20.18 -2.42
N LYS A 831 -27.98 -20.14 -1.83
CA LYS A 831 -29.19 -20.74 -2.42
C LYS A 831 -29.57 -20.08 -3.76
N MET A 832 -29.58 -18.75 -3.81
CA MET A 832 -29.87 -18.03 -5.06
C MET A 832 -28.81 -18.29 -6.13
N TYR A 833 -27.53 -18.34 -5.73
CA TYR A 833 -26.44 -18.66 -6.65
C TYR A 833 -26.63 -20.05 -7.29
N LEU A 834 -26.90 -21.06 -6.47
CA LEU A 834 -27.14 -22.43 -6.93
C LEU A 834 -28.44 -22.53 -7.74
N TYR A 835 -29.50 -21.83 -7.35
CA TYR A 835 -30.74 -21.74 -8.11
C TYR A 835 -30.49 -21.23 -9.53
N LEU A 836 -29.75 -20.14 -9.66
CA LEU A 836 -29.39 -19.59 -10.97
C LEU A 836 -28.44 -20.51 -11.76
N THR A 837 -27.47 -21.14 -11.10
CA THR A 837 -26.56 -22.11 -11.78
C THR A 837 -27.28 -23.34 -12.28
N GLN A 838 -28.32 -23.80 -11.58
CA GLN A 838 -29.10 -25.01 -11.87
C GLN A 838 -30.36 -24.74 -12.71
N LYS A 839 -30.55 -23.52 -13.21
CA LYS A 839 -31.74 -23.09 -13.96
C LYS A 839 -33.06 -23.38 -13.23
N GLY A 840 -33.12 -23.12 -11.93
CA GLY A 840 -34.28 -23.30 -11.10
C GLY A 840 -34.73 -24.75 -10.94
N ARG A 841 -33.86 -25.74 -11.08
CA ARG A 841 -34.20 -27.16 -10.95
C ARG A 841 -33.38 -27.85 -9.88
N CYS A 842 -33.99 -28.80 -9.18
CA CYS A 842 -33.32 -29.69 -8.25
C CYS A 842 -32.36 -30.62 -9.03
N MET A 843 -31.08 -30.68 -8.62
CA MET A 843 -30.08 -31.48 -9.32
C MET A 843 -30.32 -32.97 -9.23
N TYR A 844 -30.98 -33.47 -8.20
CA TYR A 844 -31.22 -34.89 -8.04
C TYR A 844 -32.52 -35.35 -8.71
N THR A 845 -33.59 -34.56 -8.58
CA THR A 845 -34.94 -34.99 -9.04
C THR A 845 -35.34 -34.33 -10.37
N GLY A 846 -34.65 -33.26 -10.81
CA GLY A 846 -35.03 -32.48 -11.99
C GLY A 846 -36.33 -31.63 -11.78
N LYS A 847 -36.99 -31.72 -10.62
CA LYS A 847 -38.21 -30.96 -10.33
C LYS A 847 -37.90 -29.45 -10.29
N HIS A 848 -38.87 -28.67 -10.72
CA HIS A 848 -38.76 -27.20 -10.66
C HIS A 848 -38.75 -26.71 -9.20
N ILE A 849 -37.91 -25.76 -8.89
CA ILE A 849 -37.81 -25.08 -7.59
C ILE A 849 -38.51 -23.75 -7.71
N GLU A 850 -39.55 -23.53 -6.90
CA GLU A 850 -40.30 -22.27 -6.86
C GLU A 850 -39.44 -21.16 -6.25
N LEU A 851 -39.27 -20.06 -6.99
CA LEU A 851 -38.45 -18.93 -6.56
C LEU A 851 -38.97 -18.27 -5.29
N SER A 852 -40.30 -18.21 -5.11
CA SER A 852 -40.96 -17.66 -3.91
C SER A 852 -40.61 -18.40 -2.62
N ASP A 853 -40.38 -19.71 -2.73
CA ASP A 853 -40.08 -20.60 -1.62
C ASP A 853 -38.60 -20.97 -1.47
N LEU A 854 -37.73 -20.42 -2.31
CA LEU A 854 -36.31 -20.74 -2.38
C LEU A 854 -35.59 -20.73 -1.02
N PHE A 855 -35.99 -19.79 -0.15
CA PHE A 855 -35.36 -19.63 1.17
C PHE A 855 -36.07 -20.44 2.27
N ASN A 856 -37.10 -21.20 1.94
CA ASN A 856 -37.75 -22.11 2.87
C ASN A 856 -36.90 -23.33 3.13
N ASN A 857 -36.27 -23.40 4.30
CA ASN A 857 -35.39 -24.50 4.69
C ASN A 857 -36.09 -25.83 4.90
N ASN A 858 -37.43 -25.85 4.93
CA ASN A 858 -38.22 -27.08 5.02
C ASN A 858 -38.42 -27.74 3.65
N LEU A 859 -38.32 -26.96 2.56
CA LEU A 859 -38.54 -27.44 1.21
C LEU A 859 -37.25 -27.68 0.44
N TYR A 860 -36.25 -26.82 0.62
CA TYR A 860 -35.02 -26.83 -0.14
C TYR A 860 -33.80 -26.74 0.74
N ASP A 861 -32.75 -27.53 0.43
CA ASP A 861 -31.47 -27.52 1.14
C ASP A 861 -30.27 -27.52 0.17
N ILE A 862 -29.10 -27.20 0.72
CA ILE A 862 -27.83 -27.28 -0.01
C ILE A 862 -27.17 -28.59 0.39
N ASP A 863 -26.90 -29.44 -0.57
CA ASP A 863 -26.24 -30.73 -0.35
C ASP A 863 -24.87 -30.80 -1.04
N HIS A 864 -24.03 -31.73 -0.62
CA HIS A 864 -22.74 -32.00 -1.20
C HIS A 864 -22.85 -33.20 -2.20
N VAL A 865 -22.43 -32.98 -3.44
CA VAL A 865 -22.40 -34.05 -4.47
C VAL A 865 -21.50 -35.20 -4.02
N TYR A 866 -20.33 -34.85 -3.48
CA TYR A 866 -19.46 -35.79 -2.80
C TYR A 866 -19.54 -35.54 -1.29
N PRO A 867 -19.88 -36.58 -0.50
CA PRO A 867 -20.01 -36.42 0.94
C PRO A 867 -18.76 -35.78 1.60
N ARG A 868 -18.95 -34.86 2.50
CA ARG A 868 -17.89 -34.06 3.12
C ARG A 868 -16.84 -34.90 3.87
N HIS A 869 -17.18 -36.11 4.28
CA HIS A 869 -16.23 -37.02 4.93
C HIS A 869 -15.25 -37.67 3.93
N PHE A 870 -15.55 -37.69 2.63
CA PHE A 870 -14.66 -38.18 1.58
C PHE A 870 -13.87 -37.03 0.94
N VAL A 871 -14.54 -35.89 0.69
CA VAL A 871 -13.94 -34.73 0.02
C VAL A 871 -14.25 -33.48 0.83
N LYS A 872 -13.24 -32.85 1.38
CA LYS A 872 -13.35 -31.56 2.10
C LYS A 872 -13.37 -30.40 1.10
N ASP A 873 -14.35 -30.38 0.23
CA ASP A 873 -14.56 -29.28 -0.73
C ASP A 873 -15.95 -28.67 -0.49
N ASP A 874 -15.98 -27.48 0.09
CA ASP A 874 -17.18 -26.66 0.30
C ASP A 874 -17.33 -25.60 -0.78
N ASN A 875 -16.61 -25.74 -1.92
CA ASN A 875 -16.68 -24.79 -3.02
C ASN A 875 -18.05 -24.88 -3.71
N ILE A 876 -18.69 -23.72 -3.85
CA ILE A 876 -20.05 -23.59 -4.40
C ILE A 876 -20.14 -24.03 -5.87
N ASP A 877 -19.04 -23.89 -6.63
CA ASP A 877 -19.00 -24.27 -8.04
C ASP A 877 -18.64 -25.74 -8.27
N ASN A 878 -18.02 -26.40 -7.26
CA ASN A 878 -17.49 -27.76 -7.45
C ASN A 878 -18.35 -28.84 -6.80
N ASN A 879 -18.76 -28.64 -5.56
CA ASN A 879 -19.32 -29.74 -4.75
C ASN A 879 -20.67 -29.43 -4.09
N LEU A 880 -21.23 -28.23 -4.28
CA LEU A 880 -22.52 -27.87 -3.66
C LEU A 880 -23.64 -27.85 -4.70
N VAL A 881 -24.81 -28.38 -4.34
CA VAL A 881 -26.03 -28.38 -5.14
C VAL A 881 -27.26 -28.03 -4.31
N LEU A 882 -28.23 -27.42 -4.97
CA LEU A 882 -29.53 -27.10 -4.37
C LEU A 882 -30.50 -28.25 -4.69
N VAL A 883 -31.12 -28.76 -3.65
CA VAL A 883 -31.99 -29.95 -3.75
C VAL A 883 -33.32 -29.76 -3.02
N CYS A 884 -34.34 -30.46 -3.47
CA CYS A 884 -35.59 -30.60 -2.73
C CYS A 884 -35.39 -31.53 -1.54
N LYS A 885 -35.94 -31.19 -0.39
CA LYS A 885 -36.06 -32.10 0.76
C LYS A 885 -37.32 -32.99 0.51
N GLU A 886 -37.08 -34.25 0.23
CA GLU A 886 -38.13 -35.28 0.24
C GLU A 886 -38.02 -36.12 1.50
#